data_f382b13a67ed6632ba826c693eff76df
#
_entry.id   f382b13a67ed6632ba826c693eff76df
#
_cell.length_a   1.000
_cell.length_b   1.000
_cell.length_c   1.000
_cell.angle_alpha   90.00
_cell.angle_beta   90.00
_cell.angle_gamma   90.00
#
_symmetry.space_group_name_H-M   'P 1'
#
loop_
_entity.id
_entity.type
_entity.pdbx_description
1 polymer ?
#
loop_
_entity_poly.entity_id
_entity_poly.type
_entity_poly.pdbx_seq_one_letter_code
_entity_poly.pdbx_strand_id
1 'polypeptide(L)'
;MASSARQTKGTARTASTARTGTTARKRRFFNYPRSHVKSFRRWLPSWRVLLGTFLTGVALVAGIVIAAYATTTVPEEAAYAKQQKTTVYYADGVTEIGTFQVENRVIVPFDSLPEYVGNAVVASEDATFWENSGVDIKGMARAALNNVTGGPRQGASTITQQYAERYYSDETISSYAGKFREAMLALRLTQKEDKKEILGNYLNTIYFGRGAHGIEAAAQAYFGVPAANLTLSQAALISAVIPSPNNYDPAVNPETAEAKWNRVIRRMGEQGLITPEEKAAAAFPVDTLLPKATATNTKGGQAGYLLDMVQDEWANSGRDAEDLFTKGYTIVTTIDKAMQDLAVATAEGTIPRDGEHPANAGLSPSIVSIDSADGAVKAIYGGPDFVTKPFNSATDGIAQAGSTFKPFTLVAALEQGIDLSARYDGNNDVEVPGFYEKGKGVKNFDNGTFGEVDLVKATANSINSVYAALNMEVGPEATVEAAVKAGIPADTMDLKPVPSNVLGTASVHPIDLAHAYATFAAQGFESTPHVVQSVKLLSSGAEIWEPAGRNERVFEPDTMAAATYAMTQVVEAKGASGAPAKALKRPVAGKTGTSNDNKSAWFTGYIPQLATIVGLYQTNPETQAQEQIEPFGEYYRKSITGGTWPVDAWTQYMEGVIALPQYAEVQEFPQYTPKKPVPTETPSEVPTEIPPVDEPEQPEQPETQTAIPTDLVGRSKADARAALEALGFRVAFTEEYSADVAKDVVIRVGSAGQPAAPGTTVAVVVSKGQDPNNLPTNEVVVPEVTGQAQGAAEAVIRRANLVSTVREEESQLPKGQVIRVEPGAGQKVPPGSTVTLVVSKGPPQG
;
A
#
# COMPACT_ATOMS: atom_id res chain seq x y z
N MET A 1 -56.11 -71.57 -15.78
CA MET A 1 -57.04 -72.69 -15.56
C MET A 1 -57.94 -72.28 -14.40
N ALA A 2 -59.16 -71.87 -14.69
CA ALA A 2 -60.43 -72.60 -14.59
C ALA A 2 -60.66 -73.04 -13.15
N SER A 3 -61.71 -72.75 -12.47
CA SER A 3 -63.14 -72.59 -12.79
C SER A 3 -63.92 -72.52 -11.45
N SER A 4 -64.81 -71.65 -11.34
CA SER A 4 -66.27 -71.79 -11.38
C SER A 4 -66.94 -71.97 -9.99
N ALA A 5 -67.74 -71.05 -9.60
CA ALA A 5 -69.14 -70.84 -9.58
C ALA A 5 -69.97 -71.85 -8.71
N ARG A 6 -70.83 -71.37 -7.82
CA ARG A 6 -72.30 -71.45 -7.93
C ARG A 6 -73.02 -70.76 -6.76
N GLN A 7 -74.02 -70.06 -7.16
CA GLN A 7 -75.22 -69.59 -6.45
C GLN A 7 -75.97 -70.66 -5.67
N THR A 8 -76.74 -70.24 -4.68
CA THR A 8 -78.20 -70.50 -4.63
C THR A 8 -78.95 -69.58 -3.65
N LYS A 9 -80.10 -69.18 -4.09
CA LYS A 9 -81.19 -68.37 -3.56
C LYS A 9 -81.94 -69.00 -2.36
N GLY A 10 -82.63 -68.15 -1.60
CA GLY A 10 -83.69 -68.54 -0.76
C GLY A 10 -84.28 -67.48 0.17
N THR A 11 -85.21 -66.71 -0.36
CA THR A 11 -86.53 -66.22 0.14
C THR A 11 -86.72 -65.78 1.59
N ALA A 12 -87.22 -64.60 1.72
CA ALA A 12 -88.12 -63.85 2.56
C ALA A 12 -88.80 -64.45 3.78
N ARG A 13 -88.86 -63.69 4.84
CA ARG A 13 -90.15 -63.30 5.50
C ARG A 13 -89.94 -62.14 6.50
N THR A 14 -90.83 -61.19 6.39
CA THR A 14 -91.14 -60.03 7.21
C THR A 14 -91.41 -60.33 8.68
N ALA A 15 -90.89 -59.52 9.63
CA ALA A 15 -91.59 -59.06 10.82
C ALA A 15 -90.89 -57.81 11.42
N SER A 16 -91.74 -56.80 11.53
CA SER A 16 -91.51 -55.52 12.20
C SER A 16 -91.30 -55.69 13.69
N THR A 17 -90.24 -54.99 14.24
CA THR A 17 -90.38 -54.36 15.60
C THR A 17 -89.29 -53.30 15.76
N ALA A 18 -89.76 -52.12 16.06
CA ALA A 18 -88.98 -50.97 16.41
C ALA A 18 -88.10 -51.24 17.61
N ARG A 19 -86.79 -50.86 17.48
CA ARG A 19 -85.96 -50.64 18.64
C ARG A 19 -84.91 -49.52 18.30
N THR A 20 -85.04 -48.46 19.11
CA THR A 20 -84.19 -47.36 19.35
C THR A 20 -82.68 -47.56 19.07
N GLY A 21 -82.21 -46.88 18.04
CA GLY A 21 -80.78 -46.85 17.70
C GLY A 21 -79.95 -46.03 18.70
N THR A 22 -79.11 -46.68 19.44
CA THR A 22 -77.99 -46.08 20.08
C THR A 22 -76.86 -45.89 19.05
N THR A 23 -76.74 -44.69 18.50
CA THR A 23 -75.61 -44.29 17.70
C THR A 23 -74.28 -44.43 18.48
N ALA A 24 -73.46 -45.41 18.15
CA ALA A 24 -72.11 -45.55 18.63
C ALA A 24 -71.31 -44.27 18.20
N ARG A 25 -71.14 -43.33 19.09
CA ARG A 25 -70.22 -42.11 18.92
C ARG A 25 -68.85 -42.66 18.61
N LYS A 26 -68.34 -42.44 17.36
CA LYS A 26 -66.96 -42.67 16.99
C LYS A 26 -66.07 -41.93 18.04
N ARG A 27 -65.33 -42.69 18.83
CA ARG A 27 -64.32 -42.07 19.77
C ARG A 27 -63.36 -41.27 18.97
N ARG A 28 -63.35 -39.93 19.18
CA ARG A 28 -62.31 -39.01 18.61
C ARG A 28 -60.94 -39.41 19.18
N PHE A 29 -59.93 -39.53 18.32
CA PHE A 29 -58.59 -39.96 18.71
C PHE A 29 -57.98 -39.02 19.80
N PHE A 30 -58.24 -37.74 19.72
CA PHE A 30 -57.81 -36.72 20.69
C PHE A 30 -58.96 -36.24 21.59
N ASN A 31 -59.61 -36.98 22.28
CA ASN A 31 -60.77 -36.67 23.12
C ASN A 31 -60.51 -35.43 24.06
N TYR A 32 -60.47 -34.24 23.46
CA TYR A 32 -60.30 -32.95 24.14
C TYR A 32 -61.34 -31.95 23.64
N PRO A 33 -62.08 -31.27 24.54
CA PRO A 33 -62.17 -31.47 25.99
C PRO A 33 -62.86 -32.83 26.34
N ARG A 34 -62.44 -33.47 27.44
CA ARG A 34 -62.93 -34.86 27.79
C ARG A 34 -64.42 -34.89 27.97
N SER A 35 -65.15 -35.56 27.03
CA SER A 35 -66.61 -35.58 27.01
C SER A 35 -67.23 -36.39 28.14
N HIS A 36 -66.47 -37.22 28.84
CA HIS A 36 -66.92 -38.14 29.89
C HIS A 36 -66.54 -37.68 31.33
N VAL A 37 -65.86 -36.47 31.46
CA VAL A 37 -65.48 -35.90 32.74
C VAL A 37 -66.28 -34.65 32.96
N LYS A 38 -66.93 -34.49 34.13
CA LYS A 38 -67.66 -33.29 34.54
C LYS A 38 -66.72 -32.37 35.34
N SER A 39 -67.02 -31.04 35.38
CA SER A 39 -66.21 -30.03 36.11
C SER A 39 -64.95 -29.59 35.40
N PHE A 40 -64.20 -28.66 35.99
CA PHE A 40 -62.95 -28.08 35.49
C PHE A 40 -61.96 -29.12 34.92
N ARG A 41 -61.87 -30.32 35.52
CA ARG A 41 -61.03 -31.42 35.04
C ARG A 41 -61.29 -31.87 33.62
N ARG A 42 -62.40 -31.45 32.98
CA ARG A 42 -62.72 -31.68 31.56
C ARG A 42 -61.70 -31.00 30.64
N TRP A 43 -61.13 -29.88 31.06
CA TRP A 43 -60.21 -29.12 30.33
C TRP A 43 -58.74 -29.53 30.53
N LEU A 44 -58.43 -30.42 31.48
CA LEU A 44 -57.11 -30.99 31.60
C LEU A 44 -56.82 -31.94 30.47
N PRO A 45 -55.62 -31.78 29.75
CA PRO A 45 -55.28 -32.66 28.66
C PRO A 45 -55.20 -34.15 29.12
N SER A 46 -55.65 -35.08 28.25
CA SER A 46 -55.50 -36.52 28.54
C SER A 46 -54.06 -36.93 28.31
N TRP A 47 -53.64 -38.04 28.96
CA TRP A 47 -52.29 -38.57 28.72
C TRP A 47 -51.98 -38.80 27.25
N ARG A 48 -52.99 -39.14 26.42
CA ARG A 48 -52.89 -39.33 24.98
C ARG A 48 -52.64 -37.99 24.25
N VAL A 49 -53.31 -36.93 24.70
CA VAL A 49 -53.03 -35.55 24.19
C VAL A 49 -51.66 -35.11 24.61
N LEU A 50 -51.26 -35.31 25.86
CA LEU A 50 -49.91 -34.98 26.34
C LEU A 50 -48.85 -35.77 25.57
N LEU A 51 -49.03 -37.08 25.41
CA LEU A 51 -48.13 -37.92 24.62
C LEU A 51 -48.11 -37.51 23.15
N GLY A 52 -49.25 -37.21 22.53
CA GLY A 52 -49.36 -36.74 21.16
C GLY A 52 -48.66 -35.42 20.97
N THR A 53 -48.88 -34.44 21.88
CA THR A 53 -48.17 -33.14 21.84
C THR A 53 -46.68 -33.32 22.02
N PHE A 54 -46.27 -34.18 22.95
CA PHE A 54 -44.87 -34.52 23.18
C PHE A 54 -44.23 -35.14 21.93
N LEU A 55 -44.86 -36.17 21.34
CA LEU A 55 -44.36 -36.82 20.10
C LEU A 55 -44.34 -35.86 18.90
N THR A 56 -45.37 -35.00 18.78
CA THR A 56 -45.36 -33.94 17.73
C THR A 56 -44.25 -32.94 17.97
N GLY A 57 -44.02 -32.53 19.22
CA GLY A 57 -42.90 -31.66 19.60
C GLY A 57 -41.55 -32.30 19.25
N VAL A 58 -41.36 -33.58 19.63
CA VAL A 58 -40.14 -34.33 19.27
C VAL A 58 -39.96 -34.47 17.76
N ALA A 59 -41.04 -34.78 17.01
CA ALA A 59 -40.98 -34.87 15.55
C ALA A 59 -40.65 -33.51 14.90
N LEU A 60 -41.21 -32.43 15.44
CA LEU A 60 -40.93 -31.06 14.95
C LEU A 60 -39.47 -30.67 15.20
N VAL A 61 -38.94 -30.92 16.42
CA VAL A 61 -37.55 -30.69 16.75
C VAL A 61 -36.62 -31.55 15.86
N ALA A 62 -36.94 -32.85 15.71
CA ALA A 62 -36.20 -33.74 14.82
C ALA A 62 -36.22 -33.24 13.36
N GLY A 63 -37.38 -32.78 12.89
CA GLY A 63 -37.52 -32.19 11.55
C GLY A 63 -36.68 -30.93 11.36
N ILE A 64 -36.63 -30.03 12.36
CA ILE A 64 -35.78 -28.85 12.34
C ILE A 64 -34.30 -29.24 12.31
N VAL A 65 -33.87 -30.18 13.15
CA VAL A 65 -32.49 -30.68 13.18
C VAL A 65 -32.10 -31.31 11.85
N ILE A 66 -32.95 -32.18 11.29
CA ILE A 66 -32.69 -32.82 10.00
C ILE A 66 -32.63 -31.75 8.87
N ALA A 67 -33.54 -30.81 8.85
CA ALA A 67 -33.56 -29.73 7.86
C ALA A 67 -32.32 -28.85 7.99
N ALA A 68 -31.96 -28.43 9.21
CA ALA A 68 -30.76 -27.66 9.47
C ALA A 68 -29.51 -28.42 9.04
N TYR A 69 -29.39 -29.69 9.38
CA TYR A 69 -28.25 -30.51 8.97
C TYR A 69 -28.21 -30.67 7.42
N ALA A 70 -29.33 -30.91 6.76
CA ALA A 70 -29.39 -31.08 5.31
C ALA A 70 -29.04 -29.79 4.55
N THR A 71 -29.41 -28.64 5.09
CA THR A 71 -29.14 -27.32 4.49
C THR A 71 -27.79 -26.70 4.90
N THR A 72 -27.14 -27.23 5.93
CA THR A 72 -25.79 -26.76 6.33
C THR A 72 -24.77 -27.22 5.29
N THR A 73 -24.16 -26.30 4.58
CA THR A 73 -22.98 -26.53 3.75
C THR A 73 -21.73 -26.20 4.56
N VAL A 74 -20.63 -26.94 4.36
CA VAL A 74 -19.32 -26.56 4.87
C VAL A 74 -18.85 -25.41 4.00
N PRO A 75 -18.68 -24.21 4.54
CA PRO A 75 -18.15 -23.06 3.78
C PRO A 75 -16.77 -23.38 3.21
N GLU A 76 -16.29 -22.57 2.29
CA GLU A 76 -14.85 -22.54 2.02
C GLU A 76 -14.12 -22.08 3.29
N GLU A 77 -12.90 -22.56 3.46
CA GLU A 77 -12.07 -22.20 4.60
C GLU A 77 -11.95 -20.68 4.68
N ALA A 78 -12.16 -20.11 5.86
CA ALA A 78 -12.06 -18.66 6.05
C ALA A 78 -10.66 -18.20 5.69
N ALA A 79 -10.56 -17.12 4.95
CA ALA A 79 -9.28 -16.61 4.44
C ALA A 79 -8.24 -16.44 5.57
N TYR A 80 -8.68 -15.96 6.75
CA TYR A 80 -7.79 -15.78 7.90
C TYR A 80 -7.22 -17.10 8.48
N ALA A 81 -7.90 -18.24 8.26
CA ALA A 81 -7.41 -19.53 8.77
C ALA A 81 -6.13 -20.00 8.04
N LYS A 82 -5.92 -19.51 6.83
CA LYS A 82 -4.71 -19.78 6.01
C LYS A 82 -3.70 -18.63 6.03
N GLN A 83 -3.96 -17.58 6.79
CA GLN A 83 -3.06 -16.43 6.86
C GLN A 83 -1.68 -16.84 7.31
N GLN A 84 -0.68 -16.46 6.53
CA GLN A 84 0.72 -16.71 6.80
C GLN A 84 1.48 -15.38 6.85
N LYS A 85 2.46 -15.32 7.76
CA LYS A 85 3.37 -14.18 7.89
C LYS A 85 4.18 -13.98 6.60
N THR A 86 4.20 -12.76 6.08
CA THR A 86 5.15 -12.32 5.06
C THR A 86 6.36 -11.69 5.74
N THR A 87 7.56 -12.12 5.35
CA THR A 87 8.81 -11.55 5.87
C THR A 87 9.51 -10.75 4.78
N VAL A 88 9.96 -9.54 5.12
CA VAL A 88 10.66 -8.61 4.24
C VAL A 88 12.12 -8.52 4.67
N TYR A 89 13.03 -8.69 3.71
CA TYR A 89 14.48 -8.70 3.90
C TYR A 89 15.15 -7.55 3.16
N TYR A 90 16.31 -7.11 3.66
CA TYR A 90 17.24 -6.29 2.90
C TYR A 90 17.74 -7.03 1.65
N ALA A 91 18.47 -6.33 0.77
CA ALA A 91 18.99 -6.87 -0.49
C ALA A 91 19.89 -8.12 -0.32
N ASP A 92 20.42 -8.37 0.87
CA ASP A 92 21.18 -9.57 1.19
C ASP A 92 20.32 -10.86 1.28
N GLY A 93 18.98 -10.72 1.33
CA GLY A 93 18.02 -11.81 1.46
C GLY A 93 18.08 -12.55 2.80
N VAL A 94 18.79 -12.03 3.79
CA VAL A 94 19.02 -12.67 5.11
C VAL A 94 18.65 -11.75 6.26
N THR A 95 19.01 -10.47 6.18
CA THR A 95 18.73 -9.49 7.24
C THR A 95 17.28 -9.03 7.14
N GLU A 96 16.48 -9.31 8.17
CA GLU A 96 15.06 -8.95 8.21
C GLU A 96 14.89 -7.44 8.42
N ILE A 97 14.03 -6.81 7.59
CA ILE A 97 13.52 -5.45 7.80
C ILE A 97 12.32 -5.50 8.75
N GLY A 98 11.39 -6.43 8.49
CA GLY A 98 10.17 -6.58 9.27
C GLY A 98 9.17 -7.53 8.61
N THR A 99 7.92 -7.48 9.06
CA THR A 99 6.90 -8.44 8.62
C THR A 99 5.56 -7.79 8.38
N PHE A 100 4.81 -8.33 7.40
CA PHE A 100 3.38 -8.12 7.28
C PHE A 100 2.66 -9.33 7.87
N GLN A 101 1.80 -9.08 8.84
CA GLN A 101 1.01 -10.13 9.49
C GLN A 101 -0.23 -9.52 10.12
N VAL A 102 -1.37 -10.16 9.94
CA VAL A 102 -2.57 -9.89 10.74
C VAL A 102 -2.42 -10.62 12.07
N GLU A 103 -1.92 -11.86 11.98
CA GLU A 103 -1.70 -12.74 13.13
C GLU A 103 -0.34 -13.44 12.95
N ASN A 104 0.39 -13.61 14.05
CA ASN A 104 1.63 -14.40 14.03
C ASN A 104 1.27 -15.89 13.95
N ARG A 105 1.25 -16.44 12.71
CA ARG A 105 0.87 -17.83 12.44
C ARG A 105 1.87 -18.49 11.50
N VAL A 106 2.29 -19.68 11.87
CA VAL A 106 3.06 -20.60 11.04
C VAL A 106 2.35 -21.95 11.05
N ILE A 107 1.98 -22.45 9.87
CA ILE A 107 1.27 -23.73 9.72
C ILE A 107 2.30 -24.86 9.70
N VAL A 108 2.11 -25.85 10.56
CA VAL A 108 2.95 -27.06 10.63
C VAL A 108 2.11 -28.33 10.39
N PRO A 109 2.65 -29.34 9.69
CA PRO A 109 1.99 -30.64 9.54
C PRO A 109 1.75 -31.29 10.90
N PHE A 110 0.53 -31.81 11.15
CA PHE A 110 0.21 -32.47 12.42
C PHE A 110 1.12 -33.65 12.74
N ASP A 111 1.48 -34.43 11.73
CA ASP A 111 2.38 -35.60 11.88
C ASP A 111 3.84 -35.22 12.22
N SER A 112 4.23 -33.93 12.12
CA SER A 112 5.53 -33.46 12.58
C SER A 112 5.58 -33.16 14.07
N LEU A 113 4.42 -33.13 14.75
CA LEU A 113 4.31 -32.82 16.17
C LEU A 113 4.45 -34.10 17.01
N PRO A 114 5.06 -34.02 18.20
CA PRO A 114 5.03 -35.11 19.19
C PRO A 114 3.57 -35.44 19.54
N GLU A 115 3.26 -36.72 19.71
CA GLU A 115 1.90 -37.20 19.97
C GLU A 115 1.26 -36.54 21.22
N TYR A 116 2.05 -36.28 22.26
CA TYR A 116 1.56 -35.67 23.48
C TYR A 116 1.12 -34.21 23.27
N VAL A 117 1.50 -33.52 22.21
CA VAL A 117 1.00 -32.15 21.92
C VAL A 117 -0.50 -32.19 21.62
N GLY A 118 -0.93 -33.05 20.68
CA GLY A 118 -2.34 -33.28 20.40
C GLY A 118 -3.09 -33.83 21.60
N ASN A 119 -2.50 -34.82 22.29
CA ASN A 119 -3.10 -35.44 23.47
C ASN A 119 -3.32 -34.46 24.63
N ALA A 120 -2.42 -33.51 24.85
CA ALA A 120 -2.59 -32.47 25.89
C ALA A 120 -3.80 -31.56 25.61
N VAL A 121 -3.99 -31.19 24.33
CA VAL A 121 -5.13 -30.38 23.92
C VAL A 121 -6.44 -31.16 24.03
N VAL A 122 -6.46 -32.42 23.60
CA VAL A 122 -7.63 -33.31 23.77
C VAL A 122 -8.00 -33.48 25.27
N ALA A 123 -7.00 -33.72 26.13
CA ALA A 123 -7.22 -33.81 27.56
C ALA A 123 -7.72 -32.49 28.16
N SER A 124 -7.26 -31.36 27.69
CA SER A 124 -7.70 -30.04 28.17
C SER A 124 -9.12 -29.71 27.73
N GLU A 125 -9.42 -29.83 26.45
CA GLU A 125 -10.62 -29.26 25.83
C GLU A 125 -11.75 -30.24 25.61
N ASP A 126 -11.45 -31.47 25.16
CA ASP A 126 -12.46 -32.44 24.72
C ASP A 126 -12.02 -33.89 24.95
N ALA A 127 -12.22 -34.40 26.15
CA ALA A 127 -11.83 -35.76 26.52
C ALA A 127 -12.47 -36.86 25.64
N THR A 128 -13.54 -36.56 24.93
CA THR A 128 -14.25 -37.50 24.07
C THR A 128 -13.94 -37.29 22.57
N PHE A 129 -12.98 -36.44 22.23
CA PHE A 129 -12.70 -36.03 20.88
C PHE A 129 -12.58 -37.17 19.87
N TRP A 130 -11.82 -38.21 20.25
CA TRP A 130 -11.59 -39.35 19.35
C TRP A 130 -12.84 -40.24 19.15
N GLU A 131 -13.83 -40.16 20.09
CA GLU A 131 -15.03 -41.01 20.12
C GLU A 131 -16.29 -40.27 19.64
N ASN A 132 -16.35 -38.92 19.82
CA ASN A 132 -17.55 -38.16 19.46
C ASN A 132 -17.66 -37.91 17.93
N SER A 133 -18.86 -37.64 17.47
CA SER A 133 -19.15 -37.35 16.05
C SER A 133 -19.11 -35.84 15.72
N GLY A 134 -18.29 -35.06 16.44
CA GLY A 134 -18.19 -33.61 16.29
C GLY A 134 -18.95 -32.82 17.36
N VAL A 135 -19.88 -33.46 18.08
CA VAL A 135 -20.62 -32.90 19.24
C VAL A 135 -20.68 -33.92 20.37
N ASP A 136 -20.54 -33.48 21.63
CA ASP A 136 -20.76 -34.32 22.81
C ASP A 136 -22.15 -34.08 23.38
N ILE A 137 -23.14 -34.85 22.89
CA ILE A 137 -24.54 -34.76 23.31
C ILE A 137 -24.69 -35.07 24.81
N LYS A 138 -23.88 -35.99 25.36
CA LYS A 138 -23.91 -36.33 26.79
C LYS A 138 -23.36 -35.19 27.64
N GLY A 139 -22.26 -34.58 27.20
CA GLY A 139 -21.68 -33.40 27.84
C GLY A 139 -22.61 -32.20 27.82
N MET A 140 -23.25 -31.95 26.66
CA MET A 140 -24.26 -30.91 26.51
C MET A 140 -25.45 -31.09 27.44
N ALA A 141 -25.99 -32.31 27.55
CA ALA A 141 -27.09 -32.60 28.46
C ALA A 141 -26.68 -32.42 29.94
N ARG A 142 -25.48 -32.87 30.31
CA ARG A 142 -24.91 -32.69 31.67
C ARG A 142 -24.71 -31.19 31.96
N ALA A 143 -24.13 -30.41 31.04
CA ALA A 143 -23.92 -28.97 31.22
C ALA A 143 -25.25 -28.22 31.33
N ALA A 144 -26.26 -28.55 30.51
CA ALA A 144 -27.58 -27.96 30.58
C ALA A 144 -28.24 -28.22 31.96
N LEU A 145 -28.17 -29.47 32.48
CA LEU A 145 -28.71 -29.84 33.76
C LEU A 145 -28.00 -29.07 34.90
N ASN A 146 -26.66 -29.00 34.87
CA ASN A 146 -25.86 -28.30 35.82
C ASN A 146 -26.14 -26.77 35.88
N ASN A 147 -26.32 -26.18 34.71
CA ASN A 147 -26.66 -24.75 34.57
C ASN A 147 -28.08 -24.44 35.10
N VAL A 148 -29.05 -25.35 34.91
CA VAL A 148 -30.42 -25.18 35.43
C VAL A 148 -30.48 -25.39 36.94
N THR A 149 -29.61 -26.26 37.51
CA THR A 149 -29.57 -26.56 38.97
C THR A 149 -28.69 -25.57 39.75
N GLY A 150 -28.19 -24.52 39.12
CA GLY A 150 -27.41 -23.49 39.80
C GLY A 150 -25.94 -23.85 40.09
N GLY A 151 -25.40 -24.87 39.45
CA GLY A 151 -24.01 -25.26 39.53
C GLY A 151 -23.08 -24.31 38.76
N PRO A 152 -21.76 -24.40 38.94
CA PRO A 152 -20.81 -23.57 38.17
C PRO A 152 -20.97 -23.83 36.67
N ARG A 153 -20.92 -22.75 35.85
CA ARG A 153 -21.04 -22.84 34.39
C ARG A 153 -20.02 -23.82 33.84
N GLN A 154 -20.48 -24.84 33.13
CA GLN A 154 -19.66 -25.82 32.43
C GLN A 154 -19.78 -25.61 30.94
N GLY A 155 -18.65 -25.47 30.25
CA GLY A 155 -18.58 -25.52 28.79
C GLY A 155 -18.72 -26.97 28.32
N ALA A 156 -19.44 -27.18 27.20
CA ALA A 156 -19.61 -28.48 26.59
C ALA A 156 -19.29 -28.44 25.07
N SER A 157 -18.56 -27.41 24.61
CA SER A 157 -18.11 -27.31 23.23
C SER A 157 -16.96 -28.28 22.99
N THR A 158 -17.05 -29.05 21.91
CA THR A 158 -16.01 -29.98 21.45
C THR A 158 -14.90 -29.21 20.69
N ILE A 159 -13.73 -29.84 20.50
CA ILE A 159 -12.67 -29.31 19.62
C ILE A 159 -13.22 -29.08 18.22
N THR A 160 -14.03 -30.01 17.66
CA THR A 160 -14.62 -29.84 16.33
C THR A 160 -15.57 -28.64 16.27
N GLN A 161 -16.31 -28.33 17.32
CA GLN A 161 -17.15 -27.14 17.39
C GLN A 161 -16.32 -25.86 17.45
N GLN A 162 -15.27 -25.84 18.29
CA GLN A 162 -14.33 -24.72 18.36
C GLN A 162 -13.60 -24.51 17.03
N TYR A 163 -13.23 -25.60 16.34
CA TYR A 163 -12.65 -25.56 15.00
C TYR A 163 -13.65 -24.99 13.99
N ALA A 164 -14.90 -25.45 14.00
CA ALA A 164 -15.97 -24.94 13.14
C ALA A 164 -16.21 -23.43 13.33
N GLU A 165 -16.21 -22.96 14.58
CA GLU A 165 -16.38 -21.55 14.92
C GLU A 165 -15.20 -20.71 14.42
N ARG A 166 -13.96 -21.17 14.60
CA ARG A 166 -12.75 -20.38 14.37
C ARG A 166 -12.14 -20.54 12.97
N TYR A 167 -12.39 -21.64 12.29
CA TYR A 167 -11.82 -21.93 10.98
C TYR A 167 -12.75 -21.54 9.81
N TYR A 168 -14.06 -21.53 10.06
CA TYR A 168 -15.08 -21.31 9.05
C TYR A 168 -15.98 -20.10 9.33
N SER A 169 -15.74 -19.33 10.37
CA SER A 169 -16.56 -18.18 10.75
C SER A 169 -15.71 -17.03 11.29
N ASP A 170 -15.88 -15.83 10.72
CA ASP A 170 -15.15 -14.62 11.14
C ASP A 170 -15.70 -14.01 12.45
N GLU A 171 -16.84 -14.51 12.97
CA GLU A 171 -17.49 -13.93 14.14
C GLU A 171 -17.67 -14.96 15.27
N THR A 172 -17.35 -14.53 16.50
CA THR A 172 -17.69 -15.29 17.70
C THR A 172 -19.19 -15.32 17.90
N ILE A 173 -19.79 -16.51 17.72
CA ILE A 173 -21.24 -16.71 17.76
C ILE A 173 -21.71 -16.85 19.21
N SER A 174 -22.29 -15.80 19.78
CA SER A 174 -22.83 -15.79 21.17
C SER A 174 -24.29 -16.18 21.27
N SER A 175 -25.05 -16.26 20.16
CA SER A 175 -26.46 -16.59 20.17
C SER A 175 -26.74 -18.09 20.21
N TYR A 176 -27.88 -18.51 20.79
CA TYR A 176 -28.32 -19.92 20.78
C TYR A 176 -28.50 -20.48 19.35
N ALA A 177 -28.99 -19.65 18.42
CA ALA A 177 -29.13 -20.03 17.03
C ALA A 177 -27.76 -20.25 16.37
N GLY A 178 -26.80 -19.42 16.69
CA GLY A 178 -25.43 -19.59 16.22
C GLY A 178 -24.76 -20.84 16.78
N LYS A 179 -24.89 -21.12 18.08
CA LYS A 179 -24.36 -22.36 18.68
C LYS A 179 -25.02 -23.62 18.10
N PHE A 180 -26.30 -23.54 17.72
CA PHE A 180 -26.97 -24.63 17.01
C PHE A 180 -26.38 -24.82 15.59
N ARG A 181 -26.11 -23.73 14.86
CA ARG A 181 -25.48 -23.76 13.52
C ARG A 181 -24.07 -24.33 13.59
N GLU A 182 -23.28 -23.90 14.57
CA GLU A 182 -21.93 -24.42 14.86
C GLU A 182 -21.96 -25.95 15.10
N ALA A 183 -22.91 -26.45 15.89
CA ALA A 183 -23.07 -27.88 16.13
C ALA A 183 -23.42 -28.65 14.83
N MET A 184 -24.26 -28.07 13.95
CA MET A 184 -24.58 -28.68 12.66
C MET A 184 -23.37 -28.71 11.72
N LEU A 185 -22.55 -27.64 11.73
CA LEU A 185 -21.30 -27.55 10.97
C LEU A 185 -20.28 -28.58 11.50
N ALA A 186 -20.10 -28.67 12.81
CA ALA A 186 -19.19 -29.65 13.43
C ALA A 186 -19.55 -31.11 13.06
N LEU A 187 -20.87 -31.46 13.01
CA LEU A 187 -21.35 -32.76 12.52
C LEU A 187 -20.99 -33.00 11.04
N ARG A 188 -21.04 -31.96 10.22
CA ARG A 188 -20.70 -32.06 8.79
C ARG A 188 -19.19 -32.21 8.59
N LEU A 189 -18.38 -31.42 9.33
CA LEU A 189 -16.93 -31.47 9.26
C LEU A 189 -16.39 -32.86 9.60
N THR A 190 -16.90 -33.51 10.66
CA THR A 190 -16.45 -34.86 11.03
C THR A 190 -16.78 -35.94 9.99
N GLN A 191 -17.63 -35.63 9.00
CA GLN A 191 -17.89 -36.52 7.85
C GLN A 191 -16.98 -36.21 6.65
N LYS A 192 -16.47 -34.98 6.55
CA LYS A 192 -15.63 -34.49 5.45
C LYS A 192 -14.14 -34.67 5.74
N GLU A 193 -13.75 -34.46 6.98
CA GLU A 193 -12.36 -34.44 7.46
C GLU A 193 -12.16 -35.51 8.53
N ASP A 194 -10.98 -36.11 8.56
CA ASP A 194 -10.68 -37.04 9.63
C ASP A 194 -10.31 -36.31 10.95
N LYS A 195 -10.28 -37.03 12.07
CA LYS A 195 -10.05 -36.46 13.39
C LYS A 195 -8.64 -35.88 13.53
N LYS A 196 -7.63 -36.44 12.86
CA LYS A 196 -6.26 -35.90 12.88
C LYS A 196 -6.18 -34.61 12.11
N GLU A 197 -6.83 -34.55 10.94
CA GLU A 197 -6.92 -33.35 10.14
C GLU A 197 -7.62 -32.20 10.90
N ILE A 198 -8.77 -32.47 11.52
CA ILE A 198 -9.48 -31.50 12.37
C ILE A 198 -8.58 -31.00 13.52
N LEU A 199 -7.87 -31.89 14.21
CA LEU A 199 -6.99 -31.50 15.33
C LEU A 199 -5.78 -30.71 14.86
N GLY A 200 -5.20 -31.10 13.72
CA GLY A 200 -4.07 -30.38 13.11
C GLY A 200 -4.47 -28.95 12.68
N ASN A 201 -5.60 -28.83 12.01
CA ASN A 201 -6.14 -27.51 11.60
C ASN A 201 -6.51 -26.66 12.82
N TYR A 202 -7.11 -27.26 13.86
CA TYR A 202 -7.40 -26.59 15.12
C TYR A 202 -6.11 -26.04 15.79
N LEU A 203 -5.07 -26.88 15.91
CA LEU A 203 -3.78 -26.49 16.49
C LEU A 203 -3.09 -25.38 15.68
N ASN A 204 -3.25 -25.36 14.38
CA ASN A 204 -2.70 -24.32 13.52
C ASN A 204 -3.50 -23.01 13.49
N THR A 205 -4.72 -23.00 14.07
CA THR A 205 -5.65 -21.86 13.94
C THR A 205 -5.85 -21.08 15.22
N ILE A 206 -5.95 -21.75 16.37
CA ILE A 206 -6.39 -21.11 17.60
C ILE A 206 -5.36 -20.13 18.18
N TYR A 207 -5.88 -19.17 18.92
CA TYR A 207 -5.06 -18.19 19.65
C TYR A 207 -4.61 -18.76 20.99
N PHE A 208 -3.30 -18.74 21.25
CA PHE A 208 -2.66 -19.24 22.46
C PHE A 208 -2.19 -18.14 23.42
N GLY A 209 -2.46 -16.88 23.14
CA GLY A 209 -1.90 -15.75 23.89
C GLY A 209 -0.59 -15.23 23.28
N ARG A 210 -0.05 -14.12 23.82
CA ARG A 210 1.22 -13.51 23.39
C ARG A 210 1.27 -13.15 21.90
N GLY A 211 0.12 -12.89 21.28
CA GLY A 211 0.01 -12.64 19.83
C GLY A 211 0.22 -13.90 18.98
N ALA A 212 0.27 -15.09 19.57
CA ALA A 212 0.54 -16.34 18.86
C ALA A 212 -0.75 -17.03 18.41
N HIS A 213 -0.93 -17.17 17.11
CA HIS A 213 -1.96 -17.97 16.47
C HIS A 213 -1.34 -19.24 15.88
N GLY A 214 -1.82 -20.39 16.31
CA GLY A 214 -1.24 -21.69 15.98
C GLY A 214 -0.11 -22.14 16.91
N ILE A 215 0.08 -23.47 16.95
CA ILE A 215 0.98 -24.16 17.88
C ILE A 215 2.45 -23.80 17.69
N GLU A 216 2.90 -23.58 16.44
CA GLU A 216 4.29 -23.20 16.17
C GLU A 216 4.60 -21.81 16.72
N ALA A 217 3.73 -20.84 16.44
CA ALA A 217 3.87 -19.49 16.97
C ALA A 217 3.80 -19.48 18.50
N ALA A 218 2.96 -20.33 19.11
CA ALA A 218 2.88 -20.47 20.56
C ALA A 218 4.17 -21.07 21.13
N ALA A 219 4.71 -22.14 20.54
CA ALA A 219 5.98 -22.75 20.97
C ALA A 219 7.13 -21.75 20.98
N GLN A 220 7.21 -20.93 19.93
CA GLN A 220 8.20 -19.85 19.82
C GLN A 220 7.96 -18.74 20.87
N ALA A 221 6.71 -18.29 21.05
CA ALA A 221 6.38 -17.18 21.96
C ALA A 221 6.53 -17.53 23.44
N TYR A 222 6.32 -18.80 23.80
CA TYR A 222 6.43 -19.26 25.20
C TYR A 222 7.81 -19.80 25.53
N PHE A 223 8.48 -20.49 24.59
CA PHE A 223 9.68 -21.28 24.88
C PHE A 223 10.86 -21.07 23.91
N GLY A 224 10.66 -20.36 22.77
CA GLY A 224 11.72 -20.13 21.76
C GLY A 224 12.16 -21.40 21.02
N VAL A 225 11.28 -22.40 20.96
CA VAL A 225 11.56 -23.68 20.28
C VAL A 225 10.50 -23.98 19.22
N PRO A 226 10.85 -24.74 18.15
CA PRO A 226 9.86 -25.25 17.22
C PRO A 226 8.83 -26.16 17.93
N ALA A 227 7.58 -26.16 17.47
CA ALA A 227 6.52 -26.99 18.06
C ALA A 227 6.86 -28.49 18.07
N ALA A 228 7.62 -28.97 17.07
CA ALA A 228 8.13 -30.33 17.00
C ALA A 228 9.10 -30.69 18.15
N ASN A 229 9.67 -29.70 18.82
CA ASN A 229 10.64 -29.86 19.90
C ASN A 229 10.07 -29.58 21.31
N LEU A 230 8.75 -29.30 21.39
CA LEU A 230 8.09 -29.11 22.69
C LEU A 230 8.25 -30.35 23.56
N THR A 231 8.52 -30.18 24.87
CA THR A 231 8.46 -31.26 25.86
C THR A 231 6.99 -31.49 26.30
N LEU A 232 6.71 -32.62 26.96
CA LEU A 232 5.39 -32.90 27.52
C LEU A 232 4.89 -31.78 28.45
N SER A 233 5.76 -31.27 29.31
CA SER A 233 5.45 -30.20 30.24
C SER A 233 5.12 -28.88 29.54
N GLN A 234 5.86 -28.55 28.49
CA GLN A 234 5.63 -27.36 27.68
C GLN A 234 4.31 -27.46 26.85
N ALA A 235 4.05 -28.62 26.24
CA ALA A 235 2.81 -28.90 25.53
C ALA A 235 1.58 -28.80 26.45
N ALA A 236 1.69 -29.34 27.67
CA ALA A 236 0.64 -29.24 28.68
C ALA A 236 0.38 -27.78 29.11
N LEU A 237 1.41 -26.94 29.22
CA LEU A 237 1.24 -25.52 29.55
C LEU A 237 0.55 -24.74 28.40
N ILE A 238 1.02 -24.92 27.15
CA ILE A 238 0.37 -24.30 25.99
C ILE A 238 -1.10 -24.72 25.90
N SER A 239 -1.42 -26.01 26.17
CA SER A 239 -2.82 -26.50 26.20
C SER A 239 -3.62 -25.92 27.36
N ALA A 240 -3.01 -25.67 28.50
CA ALA A 240 -3.65 -25.14 29.69
C ALA A 240 -4.12 -23.69 29.55
N VAL A 241 -3.50 -22.91 28.71
CA VAL A 241 -3.85 -21.48 28.46
C VAL A 241 -5.00 -21.30 27.48
N ILE A 242 -5.33 -22.28 26.63
CA ILE A 242 -6.35 -22.19 25.56
C ILE A 242 -7.69 -21.56 26.02
N PRO A 243 -8.28 -21.92 27.15
CA PRO A 243 -9.60 -21.39 27.52
C PRO A 243 -9.64 -19.89 27.79
N SER A 244 -8.51 -19.29 28.18
CA SER A 244 -8.38 -17.84 28.42
C SER A 244 -6.92 -17.41 28.30
N PRO A 245 -6.37 -17.33 27.09
CA PRO A 245 -4.92 -17.24 26.89
C PRO A 245 -4.26 -16.03 27.55
N ASN A 246 -4.91 -14.88 27.53
CA ASN A 246 -4.36 -13.66 28.14
C ASN A 246 -4.40 -13.70 29.68
N ASN A 247 -5.42 -14.37 30.28
CA ASN A 247 -5.58 -14.46 31.72
C ASN A 247 -4.82 -15.64 32.34
N TYR A 248 -4.56 -16.70 31.57
CA TYR A 248 -3.85 -17.90 32.05
C TYR A 248 -2.38 -17.92 31.62
N ASP A 249 -1.89 -16.79 31.01
CA ASP A 249 -0.46 -16.62 30.76
C ASP A 249 0.31 -16.67 32.09
N PRO A 250 1.33 -17.56 32.23
CA PRO A 250 2.13 -17.68 33.45
C PRO A 250 2.89 -16.40 33.83
N ALA A 251 3.13 -15.49 32.86
CA ALA A 251 3.72 -14.18 33.16
C ALA A 251 2.70 -13.19 33.77
N VAL A 252 1.39 -13.47 33.67
CA VAL A 252 0.31 -12.63 34.20
C VAL A 252 -0.24 -13.24 35.51
N ASN A 253 -0.54 -14.55 35.51
CA ASN A 253 -1.14 -15.29 36.64
C ASN A 253 -0.47 -16.64 36.83
N PRO A 254 0.75 -16.70 37.40
CA PRO A 254 1.55 -17.92 37.55
C PRO A 254 0.84 -19.04 38.31
N GLU A 255 0.19 -18.72 39.45
CA GLU A 255 -0.54 -19.70 40.26
C GLU A 255 -1.72 -20.33 39.49
N THR A 256 -2.45 -19.51 38.72
CA THR A 256 -3.56 -20.00 37.88
C THR A 256 -3.03 -20.86 36.74
N ALA A 257 -1.96 -20.46 36.09
CA ALA A 257 -1.30 -21.22 35.03
C ALA A 257 -0.85 -22.60 35.52
N GLU A 258 -0.19 -22.66 36.68
CA GLU A 258 0.26 -23.91 37.28
C GLU A 258 -0.91 -24.82 37.69
N ALA A 259 -1.97 -24.26 38.25
CA ALA A 259 -3.18 -25.02 38.60
C ALA A 259 -3.86 -25.62 37.35
N LYS A 260 -3.89 -24.86 36.25
CA LYS A 260 -4.44 -25.34 34.96
C LYS A 260 -3.53 -26.38 34.32
N TRP A 261 -2.21 -26.19 34.34
CA TRP A 261 -1.22 -27.15 33.90
C TRP A 261 -1.33 -28.49 34.67
N ASN A 262 -1.41 -28.45 36.00
CA ASN A 262 -1.63 -29.60 36.85
C ASN A 262 -2.92 -30.36 36.50
N ARG A 263 -3.98 -29.61 36.09
CA ARG A 263 -5.22 -30.23 35.63
C ARG A 263 -5.03 -30.98 34.31
N VAL A 264 -4.25 -30.42 33.36
CA VAL A 264 -3.98 -31.08 32.07
C VAL A 264 -3.19 -32.37 32.29
N ILE A 265 -2.07 -32.33 33.02
CA ILE A 265 -1.25 -33.49 33.32
C ILE A 265 -2.07 -34.59 34.04
N ARG A 266 -2.89 -34.20 35.04
CA ARG A 266 -3.78 -35.14 35.71
C ARG A 266 -4.76 -35.80 34.76
N ARG A 267 -5.42 -35.03 33.87
CA ARG A 267 -6.37 -35.57 32.89
C ARG A 267 -5.71 -36.47 31.85
N MET A 268 -4.54 -36.10 31.36
CA MET A 268 -3.75 -36.98 30.46
C MET A 268 -3.49 -38.36 31.12
N GLY A 269 -3.10 -38.37 32.39
CA GLY A 269 -2.91 -39.63 33.15
C GLY A 269 -4.21 -40.40 33.38
N GLU A 270 -5.35 -39.72 33.69
CA GLU A 270 -6.66 -40.33 33.87
C GLU A 270 -7.21 -40.98 32.60
N GLN A 271 -6.86 -40.40 31.42
CA GLN A 271 -7.26 -40.90 30.10
C GLN A 271 -6.24 -41.91 29.51
N GLY A 272 -5.13 -42.21 30.23
CA GLY A 272 -4.11 -43.11 29.74
C GLY A 272 -3.29 -42.60 28.54
N LEU A 273 -3.27 -41.29 28.33
CA LEU A 273 -2.52 -40.61 27.29
C LEU A 273 -1.04 -40.39 27.61
N ILE A 274 -0.68 -40.58 28.90
CA ILE A 274 0.68 -40.59 29.40
C ILE A 274 0.83 -41.72 30.45
N THR A 275 2.03 -42.24 30.56
CA THR A 275 2.35 -43.29 31.56
C THR A 275 2.40 -42.71 32.99
N PRO A 276 2.30 -43.55 34.01
CA PRO A 276 2.50 -43.12 35.42
C PRO A 276 3.89 -42.50 35.65
N GLU A 277 4.91 -43.00 34.96
CA GLU A 277 6.29 -42.50 35.00
C GLU A 277 6.41 -41.12 34.39
N GLU A 278 5.85 -40.90 33.19
CA GLU A 278 5.80 -39.58 32.51
C GLU A 278 5.04 -38.57 33.35
N LYS A 279 3.90 -38.97 33.95
CA LYS A 279 3.13 -38.14 34.88
C LYS A 279 3.95 -37.73 36.09
N ALA A 280 4.72 -38.65 36.67
CA ALA A 280 5.53 -38.39 37.85
C ALA A 280 6.77 -37.51 37.54
N ALA A 281 7.32 -37.62 36.32
CA ALA A 281 8.44 -36.83 35.85
C ALA A 281 8.04 -35.41 35.38
N ALA A 282 6.75 -35.14 35.06
CA ALA A 282 6.28 -33.85 34.60
C ALA A 282 6.44 -32.78 35.70
N ALA A 283 7.07 -31.67 35.36
CA ALA A 283 7.24 -30.49 36.21
C ALA A 283 6.77 -29.23 35.46
N PHE A 284 6.23 -28.29 36.20
CA PHE A 284 5.80 -27.01 35.60
C PHE A 284 7.00 -26.28 34.96
N PRO A 285 6.97 -25.93 33.69
CA PRO A 285 8.17 -25.58 32.90
C PRO A 285 8.62 -24.12 33.09
N VAL A 286 8.72 -23.63 34.32
CA VAL A 286 9.04 -22.22 34.63
C VAL A 286 10.45 -21.82 34.17
N ASP A 287 11.43 -22.73 34.27
CA ASP A 287 12.83 -22.43 33.92
C ASP A 287 13.09 -22.26 32.41
N THR A 288 12.19 -22.76 31.58
CA THR A 288 12.26 -22.63 30.11
C THR A 288 11.31 -21.60 29.55
N LEU A 289 10.52 -20.94 30.41
CA LEU A 289 9.53 -19.97 30.00
C LEU A 289 10.19 -18.63 29.61
N LEU A 290 9.95 -18.17 28.42
CA LEU A 290 10.40 -16.83 28.00
C LEU A 290 9.58 -15.72 28.66
N PRO A 291 10.19 -14.55 28.93
CA PRO A 291 9.45 -13.35 29.31
C PRO A 291 8.37 -13.05 28.26
N LYS A 292 7.25 -12.51 28.70
CA LYS A 292 6.25 -12.00 27.75
C LYS A 292 6.87 -10.84 26.98
N ALA A 293 7.09 -11.02 25.68
CA ALA A 293 7.58 -9.94 24.83
C ALA A 293 6.58 -8.77 24.87
N THR A 294 7.06 -7.58 25.15
CA THR A 294 6.34 -6.35 24.81
C THR A 294 6.14 -6.40 23.30
N ALA A 295 4.92 -6.18 22.82
CA ALA A 295 4.63 -6.18 21.40
C ALA A 295 5.66 -5.28 20.71
N THR A 296 6.63 -5.88 20.00
CA THR A 296 7.55 -5.14 19.16
C THR A 296 6.71 -4.61 18.02
N ASN A 297 6.59 -3.29 17.96
CA ASN A 297 5.94 -2.63 16.84
C ASN A 297 6.83 -2.89 15.61
N THR A 298 6.42 -3.82 14.75
CA THR A 298 7.18 -4.21 13.55
C THR A 298 7.37 -3.04 12.58
N LYS A 299 6.64 -1.93 12.77
CA LYS A 299 6.76 -0.67 12.04
C LYS A 299 7.57 0.42 12.78
N GLY A 300 8.25 0.11 13.87
CA GLY A 300 9.08 1.06 14.62
C GLY A 300 10.35 1.45 13.85
N GLY A 301 10.84 2.69 14.07
CA GLY A 301 12.06 3.20 13.46
C GLY A 301 12.00 3.29 11.94
N GLN A 302 13.12 2.98 11.29
CA GLN A 302 13.26 3.03 9.83
C GLN A 302 12.49 1.92 9.12
N ALA A 303 12.32 0.76 9.76
CA ALA A 303 11.64 -0.39 9.19
C ALA A 303 10.21 -0.06 8.71
N GLY A 304 9.50 0.81 9.46
CA GLY A 304 8.14 1.20 9.08
C GLY A 304 8.05 1.90 7.73
N TYR A 305 8.98 2.80 7.42
CA TYR A 305 9.02 3.49 6.12
C TYR A 305 9.31 2.51 4.98
N LEU A 306 10.25 1.58 5.17
CA LEU A 306 10.60 0.60 4.16
C LEU A 306 9.46 -0.40 3.90
N LEU A 307 8.77 -0.83 4.94
CA LEU A 307 7.59 -1.71 4.81
C LEU A 307 6.43 -1.00 4.11
N ASP A 308 6.22 0.27 4.39
CA ASP A 308 5.19 1.09 3.74
C ASP A 308 5.46 1.20 2.23
N MET A 309 6.70 1.50 1.83
CA MET A 309 7.11 1.52 0.43
C MET A 309 6.93 0.17 -0.28
N VAL A 310 7.24 -0.95 0.39
CA VAL A 310 6.99 -2.30 -0.17
C VAL A 310 5.49 -2.53 -0.37
N GLN A 311 4.65 -2.09 0.56
CA GLN A 311 3.19 -2.20 0.46
C GLN A 311 2.64 -1.37 -0.70
N ASP A 312 3.15 -0.15 -0.89
CA ASP A 312 2.74 0.74 -1.97
C ASP A 312 3.15 0.19 -3.34
N GLU A 313 4.40 -0.28 -3.49
CA GLU A 313 4.86 -0.88 -4.74
C GLU A 313 4.07 -2.15 -5.07
N TRP A 314 3.75 -2.98 -4.06
CA TRP A 314 2.88 -4.13 -4.22
C TRP A 314 1.49 -3.74 -4.75
N ALA A 315 0.85 -2.74 -4.13
CA ALA A 315 -0.47 -2.25 -4.53
C ALA A 315 -0.45 -1.62 -5.94
N ASN A 316 0.59 -0.83 -6.25
CA ASN A 316 0.79 -0.19 -7.55
C ASN A 316 1.02 -1.22 -8.68
N SER A 317 1.50 -2.42 -8.35
CA SER A 317 1.60 -3.54 -9.31
C SER A 317 0.25 -4.18 -9.67
N GLY A 318 -0.86 -3.65 -9.11
CA GLY A 318 -2.23 -4.16 -9.32
C GLY A 318 -2.58 -5.38 -8.47
N ARG A 319 -1.77 -5.72 -7.46
CA ARG A 319 -2.03 -6.80 -6.50
C ARG A 319 -2.80 -6.28 -5.30
N ASP A 320 -3.55 -7.17 -4.65
CA ASP A 320 -4.25 -6.82 -3.41
C ASP A 320 -3.26 -6.65 -2.25
N ALA A 321 -3.29 -5.50 -1.59
CA ALA A 321 -2.45 -5.23 -0.43
C ALA A 321 -2.71 -6.20 0.74
N GLU A 322 -3.93 -6.74 0.87
CA GLU A 322 -4.29 -7.73 1.88
C GLU A 322 -3.52 -9.05 1.70
N ASP A 323 -3.11 -9.38 0.48
CA ASP A 323 -2.31 -10.57 0.19
C ASP A 323 -0.98 -10.60 0.96
N LEU A 324 -0.36 -9.43 1.18
CA LEU A 324 0.87 -9.33 2.00
C LEU A 324 0.67 -9.83 3.43
N PHE A 325 -0.53 -9.66 3.96
CA PHE A 325 -0.86 -10.04 5.33
C PHE A 325 -1.38 -11.47 5.48
N THR A 326 -1.76 -12.11 4.36
CA THR A 326 -2.56 -13.33 4.40
C THR A 326 -1.92 -14.53 3.69
N LYS A 327 -1.19 -14.31 2.58
CA LYS A 327 -0.71 -15.43 1.73
C LYS A 327 0.68 -15.96 2.09
N GLY A 328 1.47 -15.21 2.86
CA GLY A 328 2.83 -15.59 3.26
C GLY A 328 3.83 -15.54 2.12
N TYR A 329 4.64 -14.49 2.11
CA TYR A 329 5.70 -14.29 1.13
C TYR A 329 7.06 -14.11 1.81
N THR A 330 8.10 -14.43 1.07
CA THR A 330 9.46 -13.97 1.33
C THR A 330 9.74 -12.86 0.33
N ILE A 331 9.90 -11.63 0.80
CA ILE A 331 10.19 -10.46 -0.02
C ILE A 331 11.62 -10.04 0.22
N VAL A 332 12.42 -9.94 -0.83
CA VAL A 332 13.75 -9.36 -0.80
C VAL A 332 13.66 -7.98 -1.44
N THR A 333 14.14 -6.97 -0.74
CA THR A 333 14.14 -5.60 -1.24
C THR A 333 15.45 -5.27 -1.96
N THR A 334 15.48 -4.14 -2.65
CA THR A 334 16.69 -3.57 -3.27
C THR A 334 17.56 -2.81 -2.26
N ILE A 335 17.04 -2.57 -1.05
CA ILE A 335 17.67 -1.74 -0.02
C ILE A 335 18.93 -2.43 0.51
N ASP A 336 20.08 -1.78 0.32
CA ASP A 336 21.36 -2.21 0.91
C ASP A 336 21.42 -1.78 2.37
N LYS A 337 21.57 -2.76 3.28
CA LYS A 337 21.59 -2.50 4.73
C LYS A 337 22.69 -1.51 5.15
N ALA A 338 23.89 -1.64 4.57
CA ALA A 338 25.01 -0.79 4.94
C ALA A 338 24.79 0.66 4.45
N MET A 339 24.25 0.82 3.22
CA MET A 339 23.89 2.14 2.69
C MET A 339 22.74 2.77 3.48
N GLN A 340 21.73 1.97 3.88
CA GLN A 340 20.64 2.46 4.71
C GLN A 340 21.12 2.94 6.07
N ASP A 341 22.01 2.19 6.72
CA ASP A 341 22.60 2.61 8.00
C ASP A 341 23.42 3.90 7.86
N LEU A 342 24.18 4.06 6.77
CA LEU A 342 24.89 5.29 6.45
C LEU A 342 23.94 6.47 6.23
N ALA A 343 22.81 6.26 5.53
CA ALA A 343 21.82 7.31 5.30
C ALA A 343 21.20 7.79 6.62
N VAL A 344 20.83 6.85 7.50
CA VAL A 344 20.31 7.17 8.84
C VAL A 344 21.36 7.92 9.67
N ALA A 345 22.59 7.38 9.74
CA ALA A 345 23.67 8.00 10.51
C ALA A 345 24.00 9.41 10.01
N THR A 346 23.97 9.64 8.69
CA THR A 346 24.19 10.96 8.10
C THR A 346 23.05 11.91 8.41
N ALA A 347 21.81 11.51 8.17
CA ALA A 347 20.65 12.37 8.40
C ALA A 347 20.46 12.73 9.88
N GLU A 348 20.83 11.85 10.80
CA GLU A 348 20.64 12.03 12.23
C GLU A 348 21.88 12.60 12.95
N GLY A 349 23.07 12.33 12.40
CA GLY A 349 24.33 12.74 13.03
C GLY A 349 24.95 13.98 12.43
N THR A 350 24.84 14.18 11.10
CA THR A 350 25.51 15.30 10.40
C THR A 350 24.63 16.54 10.31
N ILE A 351 23.31 16.34 10.11
CA ILE A 351 22.36 17.45 10.04
C ILE A 351 21.87 17.72 11.46
N PRO A 352 22.34 18.83 12.11
CA PRO A 352 21.90 19.13 13.47
C PRO A 352 20.39 19.25 13.57
N ARG A 353 19.81 18.61 14.58
CA ARG A 353 18.35 18.67 14.85
C ARG A 353 18.06 19.57 16.05
N ASP A 354 17.14 20.42 15.85
CA ASP A 354 16.09 21.10 16.66
C ASP A 354 16.23 21.33 18.17
N GLY A 355 17.18 20.85 18.88
CA GLY A 355 17.40 21.29 20.26
C GLY A 355 17.98 22.71 20.33
N GLU A 356 18.65 23.16 19.26
CA GLU A 356 19.38 24.40 19.21
C GLU A 356 18.62 25.57 18.58
N HIS A 357 17.58 25.30 17.75
CA HIS A 357 16.83 26.37 17.08
C HIS A 357 15.33 26.02 16.94
N PRO A 358 14.47 26.56 17.84
CA PRO A 358 13.03 26.28 17.84
C PRO A 358 12.33 26.59 16.51
N ALA A 359 12.87 27.52 15.70
CA ALA A 359 12.32 27.89 14.41
C ALA A 359 12.46 26.78 13.36
N ASN A 360 13.31 25.77 13.58
CA ASN A 360 13.52 24.64 12.68
C ASN A 360 12.83 23.33 13.16
N ALA A 361 11.83 23.42 14.01
CA ALA A 361 11.10 22.26 14.53
C ALA A 361 10.41 21.41 13.42
N GLY A 362 10.08 22.03 12.29
CA GLY A 362 9.51 21.40 11.10
C GLY A 362 10.55 20.92 10.07
N LEU A 363 11.85 20.97 10.36
CA LEU A 363 12.90 20.58 9.43
C LEU A 363 12.81 19.09 9.09
N SER A 364 12.78 18.81 7.79
CA SER A 364 12.65 17.47 7.25
C SER A 364 13.81 17.18 6.31
N PRO A 365 14.86 16.48 6.78
CA PRO A 365 15.89 15.95 5.91
C PRO A 365 15.39 14.73 5.13
N SER A 366 15.90 14.58 3.92
CA SER A 366 15.69 13.40 3.07
C SER A 366 17.00 13.02 2.38
N ILE A 367 17.28 11.72 2.31
CA ILE A 367 18.38 11.13 1.55
C ILE A 367 17.78 10.01 0.70
N VAL A 368 18.04 10.02 -0.61
CA VAL A 368 17.59 8.95 -1.52
C VAL A 368 18.75 8.59 -2.43
N SER A 369 19.05 7.30 -2.53
CA SER A 369 20.07 6.74 -3.43
C SER A 369 19.45 5.71 -4.38
N ILE A 370 19.61 5.94 -5.69
CA ILE A 370 19.06 5.10 -6.76
C ILE A 370 20.20 4.61 -7.64
N ASP A 371 20.23 3.30 -7.88
CA ASP A 371 21.18 2.67 -8.80
C ASP A 371 20.87 3.09 -10.25
N SER A 372 21.89 3.54 -10.96
CA SER A 372 21.73 4.01 -12.35
C SER A 372 21.52 2.87 -13.35
N ALA A 373 21.84 1.64 -12.97
CA ALA A 373 21.75 0.51 -13.88
C ALA A 373 20.32 0.03 -14.10
N ASP A 374 19.48 0.08 -13.04
CA ASP A 374 18.15 -0.54 -13.05
C ASP A 374 17.05 0.25 -12.33
N GLY A 375 17.37 1.37 -11.68
CA GLY A 375 16.41 2.15 -10.90
C GLY A 375 16.19 1.63 -9.46
N ALA A 376 16.94 0.63 -9.02
CA ALA A 376 16.82 0.08 -7.67
C ALA A 376 17.12 1.13 -6.59
N VAL A 377 16.18 1.36 -5.68
CA VAL A 377 16.40 2.22 -4.50
C VAL A 377 17.30 1.48 -3.52
N LYS A 378 18.52 1.97 -3.32
CA LYS A 378 19.53 1.33 -2.45
C LYS A 378 19.47 1.80 -1.01
N ALA A 379 19.09 3.05 -0.79
CA ALA A 379 18.85 3.60 0.54
C ALA A 379 17.86 4.77 0.46
N ILE A 380 17.07 4.92 1.52
CA ILE A 380 16.13 6.03 1.64
C ILE A 380 15.95 6.41 3.11
N TYR A 381 16.07 7.69 3.41
CA TYR A 381 15.76 8.26 4.70
C TYR A 381 14.66 9.31 4.57
N GLY A 382 13.52 9.07 5.23
CA GLY A 382 12.35 9.95 5.22
C GLY A 382 11.88 10.43 6.59
N GLY A 383 12.56 10.05 7.67
CA GLY A 383 12.21 10.45 9.03
C GLY A 383 12.87 9.57 10.09
N PRO A 384 12.78 9.94 11.38
CA PRO A 384 13.48 9.22 12.46
C PRO A 384 12.78 7.92 12.88
N ASP A 385 11.45 7.93 12.91
CA ASP A 385 10.66 6.81 13.39
C ASP A 385 9.24 6.88 12.84
N PHE A 386 8.83 5.85 12.11
CA PHE A 386 7.54 5.76 11.44
C PHE A 386 6.34 5.82 12.39
N VAL A 387 6.49 5.30 13.62
CA VAL A 387 5.38 5.26 14.58
C VAL A 387 5.02 6.64 15.09
N THR A 388 6.03 7.45 15.37
CA THR A 388 5.85 8.81 15.88
C THR A 388 5.65 9.84 14.77
N LYS A 389 6.23 9.60 13.58
CA LYS A 389 6.11 10.44 12.40
C LYS A 389 5.98 9.58 11.14
N PRO A 390 4.77 9.07 10.82
CA PRO A 390 4.56 8.18 9.66
C PRO A 390 4.81 8.86 8.31
N PHE A 391 4.81 10.18 8.26
CA PHE A 391 5.11 10.97 7.07
C PHE A 391 6.56 10.76 6.61
N ASN A 392 6.72 10.14 5.43
CA ASN A 392 8.01 9.92 4.81
C ASN A 392 8.45 11.18 4.04
N SER A 393 9.42 11.93 4.56
CA SER A 393 9.88 13.16 3.91
C SER A 393 10.48 12.93 2.51
N ALA A 394 10.84 11.71 2.16
CA ALA A 394 11.44 11.39 0.86
C ALA A 394 10.41 10.99 -0.22
N THR A 395 9.28 10.40 0.16
CA THR A 395 8.22 9.96 -0.77
C THR A 395 6.97 10.82 -0.70
N ASP A 396 6.55 11.26 0.51
CA ASP A 396 5.32 12.02 0.72
C ASP A 396 5.56 13.53 0.75
N GLY A 397 6.80 13.92 1.13
CA GLY A 397 7.17 15.31 1.22
C GLY A 397 7.36 15.95 -0.15
N ILE A 398 6.87 17.18 -0.32
CA ILE A 398 7.07 17.99 -1.52
C ILE A 398 7.78 19.29 -1.17
N ALA A 399 8.74 19.69 -1.99
CA ALA A 399 9.40 20.97 -1.84
C ALA A 399 9.87 21.53 -3.18
N GLN A 400 9.94 22.86 -3.28
CA GLN A 400 10.39 23.51 -4.51
C GLN A 400 11.80 23.03 -4.88
N ALA A 401 11.95 22.60 -6.13
CA ALA A 401 13.22 22.08 -6.65
C ALA A 401 14.35 23.16 -6.68
N GLY A 402 13.98 24.42 -6.83
CA GLY A 402 14.95 25.48 -6.99
C GLY A 402 15.90 25.23 -8.18
N SER A 403 17.15 25.62 -8.04
CA SER A 403 18.13 25.50 -9.15
C SER A 403 18.50 24.06 -9.55
N THR A 404 17.99 23.01 -8.88
CA THR A 404 18.13 21.63 -9.37
C THR A 404 17.31 21.37 -10.64
N PHE A 405 16.43 22.30 -11.01
CA PHE A 405 15.64 22.21 -12.24
C PHE A 405 16.39 22.70 -13.49
N LYS A 406 17.44 23.49 -13.32
CA LYS A 406 18.26 24.04 -14.43
C LYS A 406 18.84 22.99 -15.41
N PRO A 407 19.32 21.81 -14.94
CA PRO A 407 19.80 20.78 -15.85
C PRO A 407 18.77 20.30 -16.87
N PHE A 408 17.46 20.34 -16.59
CA PHE A 408 16.42 19.99 -17.59
C PHE A 408 16.38 21.01 -18.73
N THR A 409 16.50 22.29 -18.44
CA THR A 409 16.64 23.34 -19.47
C THR A 409 17.95 23.16 -20.26
N LEU A 410 19.05 22.79 -19.60
CA LEU A 410 20.33 22.51 -20.27
C LEU A 410 20.21 21.34 -21.24
N VAL A 411 19.57 20.24 -20.81
CA VAL A 411 19.32 19.07 -21.66
C VAL A 411 18.45 19.45 -22.86
N ALA A 412 17.36 20.20 -22.64
CA ALA A 412 16.50 20.70 -23.71
C ALA A 412 17.28 21.56 -24.71
N ALA A 413 18.18 22.40 -24.24
CA ALA A 413 19.04 23.24 -25.09
C ALA A 413 20.01 22.38 -25.93
N LEU A 414 20.64 21.39 -25.32
CA LEU A 414 21.56 20.47 -26.03
C LEU A 414 20.82 19.62 -27.06
N GLU A 415 19.60 19.15 -26.78
CA GLU A 415 18.75 18.43 -27.76
C GLU A 415 18.37 19.34 -28.93
N GLN A 416 18.18 20.63 -28.71
CA GLN A 416 17.92 21.61 -29.75
C GLN A 416 19.19 22.08 -30.49
N GLY A 417 20.38 21.58 -30.11
CA GLY A 417 21.64 21.85 -30.74
C GLY A 417 22.37 23.11 -30.23
N ILE A 418 21.91 23.69 -29.11
CA ILE A 418 22.64 24.78 -28.42
C ILE A 418 23.83 24.18 -27.71
N ASP A 419 25.06 24.55 -28.12
CA ASP A 419 26.30 24.00 -27.58
C ASP A 419 26.66 24.63 -26.22
N LEU A 420 27.41 23.90 -25.41
CA LEU A 420 27.90 24.41 -24.10
C LEU A 420 28.74 25.67 -24.18
N SER A 421 29.34 25.97 -25.36
CA SER A 421 30.09 27.18 -25.63
C SER A 421 29.22 28.42 -25.90
N ALA A 422 27.90 28.26 -26.05
CA ALA A 422 26.96 29.37 -26.25
C ALA A 422 27.07 30.38 -25.08
N ARG A 423 27.11 31.68 -25.43
CA ARG A 423 27.40 32.74 -24.46
C ARG A 423 26.17 33.59 -24.16
N TYR A 424 26.04 33.93 -22.87
CA TYR A 424 24.91 34.69 -22.35
C TYR A 424 25.38 35.72 -21.33
N ASP A 425 24.62 36.79 -21.13
CA ASP A 425 24.87 37.79 -20.08
C ASP A 425 24.59 37.23 -18.68
N GLY A 426 25.65 36.97 -17.94
CA GLY A 426 25.60 36.44 -16.56
C GLY A 426 25.59 37.55 -15.49
N ASN A 427 25.39 38.83 -15.86
CA ASN A 427 25.31 39.90 -14.87
C ASN A 427 24.04 39.82 -14.02
N ASN A 428 24.07 40.53 -12.89
CA ASN A 428 22.91 40.62 -12.02
C ASN A 428 21.87 41.60 -12.60
N ASP A 429 20.60 41.36 -12.36
CA ASP A 429 19.48 42.21 -12.74
C ASP A 429 19.33 42.39 -14.28
N VAL A 430 19.58 41.31 -15.05
CA VAL A 430 19.51 41.32 -16.51
C VAL A 430 18.02 41.22 -16.93
N GLU A 431 17.59 42.19 -17.78
CA GLU A 431 16.24 42.12 -18.40
C GLU A 431 16.23 41.04 -19.47
N VAL A 432 15.48 39.95 -19.23
CA VAL A 432 15.27 38.85 -20.17
C VAL A 432 13.89 39.02 -20.80
N PRO A 433 13.78 39.25 -22.12
CA PRO A 433 12.50 39.49 -22.80
C PRO A 433 11.51 38.34 -22.54
N GLY A 434 10.30 38.66 -22.09
CA GLY A 434 9.24 37.67 -21.82
C GLY A 434 9.34 36.92 -20.48
N PHE A 435 10.45 37.06 -19.75
CA PHE A 435 10.63 36.38 -18.45
C PHE A 435 9.86 37.10 -17.33
N TYR A 436 10.04 38.41 -17.22
CA TYR A 436 9.31 39.28 -16.33
C TYR A 436 8.69 40.45 -17.10
N GLU A 437 7.90 41.27 -16.41
CA GLU A 437 7.41 42.52 -16.95
C GLU A 437 8.57 43.46 -17.36
N LYS A 438 8.37 44.24 -18.40
CA LYS A 438 9.36 45.17 -18.88
C LYS A 438 9.93 46.08 -17.76
N GLY A 439 11.24 46.17 -17.69
CA GLY A 439 11.94 46.97 -16.68
C GLY A 439 12.24 46.20 -15.37
N LYS A 440 11.95 44.88 -15.31
CA LYS A 440 12.36 44.00 -14.22
C LYS A 440 13.40 43.02 -14.73
N GLY A 441 14.59 43.04 -14.11
CA GLY A 441 15.68 42.12 -14.40
C GLY A 441 15.64 40.83 -13.57
N VAL A 442 16.28 39.78 -14.07
CA VAL A 442 16.52 38.55 -13.36
C VAL A 442 17.72 38.69 -12.45
N LYS A 443 17.49 38.45 -11.15
CA LYS A 443 18.55 38.57 -10.14
C LYS A 443 19.26 37.23 -9.92
N ASN A 444 20.59 37.30 -9.87
CA ASN A 444 21.42 36.18 -9.45
C ASN A 444 21.46 36.05 -7.91
N PHE A 445 21.74 34.83 -7.44
CA PHE A 445 21.94 34.63 -6.00
C PHE A 445 23.04 35.56 -5.45
N ASP A 446 22.79 36.15 -4.30
CA ASP A 446 23.69 37.12 -3.62
C ASP A 446 24.13 38.31 -4.54
N ASN A 447 23.26 38.66 -5.50
CA ASN A 447 23.50 39.68 -6.51
C ASN A 447 24.80 39.49 -7.32
N GLY A 448 25.23 38.23 -7.53
CA GLY A 448 26.46 37.89 -8.26
C GLY A 448 26.45 38.42 -9.70
N THR A 449 27.59 38.99 -10.12
CA THR A 449 27.82 39.55 -11.46
C THR A 449 28.98 38.80 -12.11
N PHE A 450 28.75 38.19 -13.30
CA PHE A 450 29.71 37.26 -13.92
C PHE A 450 30.21 37.70 -15.30
N GLY A 451 29.67 38.79 -15.87
CA GLY A 451 29.91 39.18 -17.26
C GLY A 451 29.31 38.20 -18.26
N GLU A 452 29.81 38.20 -19.48
CA GLU A 452 29.43 37.26 -20.50
C GLU A 452 30.06 35.89 -20.27
N VAL A 453 29.29 34.85 -20.15
CA VAL A 453 29.71 33.49 -19.78
C VAL A 453 29.11 32.42 -20.70
N ASP A 454 29.77 31.27 -20.78
CA ASP A 454 29.26 30.08 -21.45
C ASP A 454 28.35 29.24 -20.49
N LEU A 455 27.70 28.21 -21.03
CA LEU A 455 26.79 27.36 -20.26
C LEU A 455 27.53 26.50 -19.23
N VAL A 456 28.81 26.18 -19.43
CA VAL A 456 29.64 25.47 -18.45
C VAL A 456 29.79 26.29 -17.19
N LYS A 457 30.23 27.56 -17.34
CA LYS A 457 30.38 28.48 -16.21
C LYS A 457 29.03 28.86 -15.59
N ALA A 458 28.00 29.00 -16.39
CA ALA A 458 26.65 29.28 -15.91
C ALA A 458 26.10 28.14 -15.05
N THR A 459 26.36 26.88 -15.41
CA THR A 459 25.96 25.66 -14.67
C THR A 459 26.74 25.58 -13.35
N ALA A 460 28.08 25.74 -13.40
CA ALA A 460 28.97 25.67 -12.23
C ALA A 460 28.58 26.66 -11.14
N ASN A 461 28.19 27.89 -11.54
CA ASN A 461 27.80 28.96 -10.61
C ASN A 461 26.29 29.14 -10.47
N SER A 462 25.51 28.30 -11.09
CA SER A 462 24.01 28.32 -10.99
C SER A 462 23.43 29.72 -11.36
N ILE A 463 23.92 30.36 -12.45
CA ILE A 463 23.58 31.76 -12.80
C ILE A 463 22.11 31.83 -13.28
N ASN A 464 21.28 32.59 -12.56
CA ASN A 464 19.85 32.70 -12.87
C ASN A 464 19.58 33.44 -14.18
N SER A 465 20.29 34.59 -14.43
CA SER A 465 20.09 35.41 -15.63
C SER A 465 20.35 34.61 -16.91
N VAL A 466 21.41 33.80 -16.92
CA VAL A 466 21.74 32.94 -18.07
C VAL A 466 20.66 31.85 -18.29
N TYR A 467 20.26 31.15 -17.23
CA TYR A 467 19.27 30.09 -17.36
C TYR A 467 17.87 30.63 -17.68
N ALA A 468 17.55 31.84 -17.22
CA ALA A 468 16.31 32.50 -17.64
C ALA A 468 16.33 32.82 -19.15
N ALA A 469 17.44 33.36 -19.67
CA ALA A 469 17.60 33.61 -21.10
C ALA A 469 17.54 32.29 -21.91
N LEU A 470 18.26 31.26 -21.48
CA LEU A 470 18.28 29.96 -22.11
C LEU A 470 16.89 29.33 -22.15
N ASN A 471 16.13 29.40 -21.02
CA ASN A 471 14.78 28.87 -20.96
C ASN A 471 13.80 29.58 -21.89
N MET A 472 13.95 30.89 -22.06
CA MET A 472 13.15 31.63 -23.03
C MET A 472 13.53 31.32 -24.48
N GLU A 473 14.79 30.97 -24.76
CA GLU A 473 15.26 30.55 -26.10
C GLU A 473 14.77 29.15 -26.46
N VAL A 474 14.86 28.16 -25.58
CA VAL A 474 14.43 26.77 -25.84
C VAL A 474 12.92 26.59 -25.72
N GLY A 475 12.24 27.48 -25.04
CA GLY A 475 10.85 27.41 -24.64
C GLY A 475 10.62 26.72 -23.31
N PRO A 476 9.81 27.30 -22.38
CA PRO A 476 9.50 26.69 -21.09
C PRO A 476 8.87 25.30 -21.18
N GLU A 477 8.18 25.01 -22.28
CA GLU A 477 7.58 23.70 -22.57
C GLU A 477 8.66 22.62 -22.72
N ALA A 478 9.78 22.92 -23.41
CA ALA A 478 10.88 21.99 -23.61
C ALA A 478 11.57 21.62 -22.27
N THR A 479 11.65 22.55 -21.34
CA THR A 479 12.16 22.29 -19.98
C THR A 479 11.23 21.34 -19.22
N VAL A 480 9.91 21.51 -19.30
CA VAL A 480 8.94 20.59 -18.69
C VAL A 480 9.04 19.21 -19.32
N GLU A 481 9.11 19.14 -20.66
CA GLU A 481 9.23 17.88 -21.39
C GLU A 481 10.52 17.12 -21.01
N ALA A 482 11.64 17.80 -20.92
CA ALA A 482 12.90 17.20 -20.48
C ALA A 482 12.84 16.68 -19.02
N ALA A 483 12.15 17.40 -18.12
CA ALA A 483 11.94 16.96 -16.76
C ALA A 483 11.08 15.69 -16.70
N VAL A 484 9.99 15.66 -17.46
CA VAL A 484 9.08 14.48 -17.52
C VAL A 484 9.79 13.29 -18.16
N LYS A 485 10.54 13.46 -19.25
CA LYS A 485 11.36 12.41 -19.86
C LYS A 485 12.41 11.84 -18.89
N ALA A 486 12.96 12.68 -18.03
CA ALA A 486 13.93 12.24 -17.03
C ALA A 486 13.31 11.42 -15.90
N GLY A 487 11.98 11.47 -15.69
CA GLY A 487 11.27 10.73 -14.65
C GLY A 487 10.52 11.59 -13.63
N ILE A 488 10.47 12.92 -13.77
CA ILE A 488 9.58 13.75 -12.94
C ILE A 488 8.12 13.49 -13.37
N PRO A 489 7.21 13.12 -12.46
CA PRO A 489 5.81 12.90 -12.81
C PRO A 489 5.16 14.12 -13.45
N ALA A 490 4.39 13.92 -14.52
CA ALA A 490 3.77 15.01 -15.28
C ALA A 490 2.73 15.81 -14.47
N ASP A 491 2.18 15.23 -13.42
CA ASP A 491 1.22 15.83 -12.48
C ASP A 491 1.88 16.48 -11.27
N THR A 492 3.22 16.55 -11.23
CA THR A 492 3.97 17.23 -10.16
C THR A 492 3.45 18.65 -9.93
N MET A 493 3.21 18.99 -8.66
CA MET A 493 2.68 20.30 -8.26
C MET A 493 3.51 21.45 -8.84
N ASP A 494 2.83 22.38 -9.52
CA ASP A 494 3.42 23.56 -10.18
C ASP A 494 4.46 23.26 -11.28
N LEU A 495 4.48 22.05 -11.81
CA LEU A 495 5.22 21.72 -13.04
C LEU A 495 4.46 22.29 -14.25
N LYS A 496 4.69 23.56 -14.54
CA LYS A 496 3.99 24.32 -15.60
C LYS A 496 4.97 24.92 -16.59
N PRO A 497 4.61 25.04 -17.87
CA PRO A 497 5.43 25.68 -18.88
C PRO A 497 5.35 27.21 -18.76
N VAL A 498 5.95 27.74 -17.70
CA VAL A 498 6.01 29.17 -17.43
C VAL A 498 7.48 29.65 -17.44
N PRO A 499 7.76 30.91 -17.77
CA PRO A 499 9.15 31.41 -17.82
C PRO A 499 10.01 31.06 -16.63
N SER A 500 9.43 31.07 -15.41
CA SER A 500 10.16 30.85 -14.15
C SER A 500 10.37 29.37 -13.80
N ASN A 501 9.86 28.40 -14.58
CA ASN A 501 10.00 26.98 -14.28
C ASN A 501 11.48 26.52 -14.17
N VAL A 502 12.38 27.11 -14.96
CA VAL A 502 13.83 26.87 -14.93
C VAL A 502 14.46 27.19 -13.57
N LEU A 503 13.85 28.06 -12.77
CA LEU A 503 14.27 28.38 -11.42
C LEU A 503 13.68 27.42 -10.38
N GLY A 504 12.98 26.36 -10.82
CA GLY A 504 12.47 25.28 -9.98
C GLY A 504 11.27 25.67 -9.15
N THR A 505 10.26 26.26 -9.77
CA THR A 505 8.96 26.55 -9.13
C THR A 505 8.15 25.29 -8.85
N ALA A 506 8.43 24.20 -9.57
CA ALA A 506 7.81 22.89 -9.31
C ALA A 506 8.18 22.37 -7.92
N SER A 507 7.18 21.84 -7.21
CA SER A 507 7.33 21.19 -5.90
C SER A 507 7.40 19.67 -6.12
N VAL A 508 8.60 19.13 -6.02
CA VAL A 508 8.92 17.73 -6.33
C VAL A 508 9.01 16.88 -5.06
N HIS A 509 8.73 15.58 -5.16
CA HIS A 509 9.15 14.63 -4.15
C HIS A 509 10.67 14.38 -4.26
N PRO A 510 11.39 14.22 -3.14
CA PRO A 510 12.82 13.90 -3.20
C PRO A 510 13.14 12.66 -4.03
N ILE A 511 12.31 11.61 -3.97
CA ILE A 511 12.51 10.39 -4.76
C ILE A 511 12.38 10.64 -6.27
N ASP A 512 11.46 11.50 -6.72
CA ASP A 512 11.29 11.84 -8.13
C ASP A 512 12.51 12.62 -8.65
N LEU A 513 13.05 13.51 -7.83
CA LEU A 513 14.26 14.23 -8.19
C LEU A 513 15.47 13.29 -8.25
N ALA A 514 15.55 12.29 -7.33
CA ALA A 514 16.59 11.25 -7.38
C ALA A 514 16.46 10.39 -8.64
N HIS A 515 15.24 10.03 -9.03
CA HIS A 515 14.93 9.32 -10.26
C HIS A 515 15.45 10.07 -11.49
N ALA A 516 15.11 11.35 -11.63
CA ALA A 516 15.54 12.15 -12.75
C ALA A 516 17.08 12.24 -12.87
N TYR A 517 17.78 12.33 -11.74
CA TYR A 517 19.25 12.34 -11.73
C TYR A 517 19.87 10.95 -11.91
N ALA A 518 19.14 9.87 -11.56
CA ALA A 518 19.55 8.51 -11.93
C ALA A 518 19.51 8.31 -13.46
N THR A 519 18.51 8.88 -14.14
CA THR A 519 18.47 8.92 -15.61
C THR A 519 19.67 9.64 -16.21
N PHE A 520 20.13 10.72 -15.59
CA PHE A 520 21.37 11.40 -16.03
C PHE A 520 22.61 10.54 -15.78
N ALA A 521 22.72 9.92 -14.60
CA ALA A 521 23.82 8.99 -14.27
C ALA A 521 23.84 7.80 -15.23
N ALA A 522 22.66 7.28 -15.61
CA ALA A 522 22.46 6.20 -16.57
C ALA A 522 22.67 6.62 -18.03
N GLN A 523 23.20 7.82 -18.29
CA GLN A 523 23.45 8.32 -19.63
C GLN A 523 22.20 8.32 -20.52
N GLY A 524 21.08 8.75 -19.97
CA GLY A 524 19.81 8.92 -20.67
C GLY A 524 18.95 7.66 -20.79
N PHE A 525 19.25 6.62 -20.01
CA PHE A 525 18.30 5.53 -19.82
C PHE A 525 17.45 5.81 -18.58
N GLU A 526 16.17 5.93 -18.76
CA GLU A 526 15.19 6.03 -17.68
C GLU A 526 14.88 4.63 -17.16
N SER A 527 14.78 4.47 -15.86
CA SER A 527 14.42 3.22 -15.18
C SER A 527 13.57 3.54 -13.97
N THR A 528 12.36 2.97 -13.92
CA THR A 528 11.41 3.22 -12.84
C THR A 528 11.98 2.84 -11.46
N PRO A 529 11.99 3.75 -10.48
CA PRO A 529 12.41 3.45 -9.12
C PRO A 529 11.59 2.32 -8.50
N HIS A 530 12.28 1.38 -7.85
CA HIS A 530 11.62 0.26 -7.19
C HIS A 530 12.37 -0.19 -5.94
N VAL A 531 11.63 -0.76 -4.98
CA VAL A 531 12.19 -1.27 -3.72
C VAL A 531 12.04 -2.78 -3.58
N VAL A 532 11.23 -3.45 -4.42
CA VAL A 532 11.04 -4.90 -4.38
C VAL A 532 11.92 -5.56 -5.43
N GLN A 533 12.90 -6.36 -4.99
CA GLN A 533 13.79 -7.12 -5.86
C GLN A 533 13.18 -8.46 -6.28
N SER A 534 12.65 -9.22 -5.32
CA SER A 534 12.02 -10.51 -5.59
C SER A 534 10.97 -10.87 -4.55
N VAL A 535 9.97 -11.65 -4.97
CA VAL A 535 8.95 -12.19 -4.06
C VAL A 535 8.76 -13.67 -4.34
N LYS A 536 8.86 -14.48 -3.27
CA LYS A 536 8.62 -15.93 -3.31
C LYS A 536 7.42 -16.25 -2.45
N LEU A 537 6.51 -17.04 -2.99
CA LEU A 537 5.39 -17.60 -2.23
C LEU A 537 5.89 -18.67 -1.27
N LEU A 538 5.68 -18.52 0.03
CA LEU A 538 6.23 -19.41 1.07
C LEU A 538 5.74 -20.86 0.92
N SER A 539 4.47 -21.06 0.51
CA SER A 539 3.86 -22.40 0.39
C SER A 539 4.43 -23.26 -0.74
N SER A 540 4.96 -22.66 -1.82
CA SER A 540 5.45 -23.39 -3.01
C SER A 540 6.91 -23.08 -3.36
N GLY A 541 7.49 -22.02 -2.79
CA GLY A 541 8.80 -21.49 -3.19
C GLY A 541 8.80 -20.84 -4.57
N ALA A 542 7.63 -20.69 -5.21
CA ALA A 542 7.53 -20.09 -6.53
C ALA A 542 7.83 -18.58 -6.48
N GLU A 543 8.69 -18.13 -7.40
CA GLU A 543 8.92 -16.71 -7.63
C GLU A 543 7.76 -16.11 -8.44
N ILE A 544 7.22 -15.00 -7.96
CA ILE A 544 6.01 -14.38 -8.52
C ILE A 544 6.20 -12.90 -8.85
N TRP A 545 7.42 -12.39 -8.76
CA TRP A 545 7.75 -10.99 -8.98
C TRP A 545 8.80 -10.83 -10.06
N GLU A 546 8.55 -9.89 -10.94
CA GLU A 546 9.54 -9.41 -11.90
C GLU A 546 9.82 -7.94 -11.52
N PRO A 547 11.06 -7.59 -11.13
CA PRO A 547 11.43 -6.22 -10.82
C PRO A 547 11.18 -5.29 -12.00
N ALA A 548 10.84 -4.03 -11.73
CA ALA A 548 10.87 -3.00 -12.76
C ALA A 548 12.29 -2.91 -13.33
N GLY A 549 12.42 -3.10 -14.64
CA GLY A 549 13.70 -3.05 -15.33
C GLY A 549 13.98 -1.68 -15.94
N ARG A 550 15.13 -1.59 -16.64
CA ARG A 550 15.44 -0.42 -17.46
C ARG A 550 14.39 -0.29 -18.56
N ASN A 551 13.66 0.84 -18.57
CA ASN A 551 12.53 1.02 -19.46
C ASN A 551 12.95 1.40 -20.88
N GLU A 552 13.56 2.58 -21.05
CA GLU A 552 13.94 3.05 -22.38
C GLU A 552 15.01 4.15 -22.36
N ARG A 553 15.62 4.40 -23.52
CA ARG A 553 16.47 5.56 -23.72
C ARG A 553 15.61 6.78 -24.01
N VAL A 554 15.71 7.81 -23.16
CA VAL A 554 14.94 9.05 -23.27
C VAL A 554 15.81 10.23 -23.72
N PHE A 555 17.15 10.14 -23.57
CA PHE A 555 18.10 11.15 -24.05
C PHE A 555 19.28 10.49 -24.78
N GLU A 556 19.81 11.21 -25.76
CA GLU A 556 20.96 10.73 -26.53
C GLU A 556 22.25 10.78 -25.69
N PRO A 557 23.18 9.80 -25.89
CA PRO A 557 24.44 9.74 -25.14
C PRO A 557 25.28 11.02 -25.23
N ASP A 558 25.36 11.66 -26.39
CA ASP A 558 26.14 12.89 -26.58
C ASP A 558 25.56 14.07 -25.79
N THR A 559 24.21 14.16 -25.73
CA THR A 559 23.52 15.15 -24.91
C THR A 559 23.84 14.93 -23.41
N MET A 560 23.81 13.68 -22.98
CA MET A 560 24.10 13.33 -21.58
C MET A 560 25.57 13.54 -21.22
N ALA A 561 26.52 13.20 -22.11
CA ALA A 561 27.93 13.47 -21.91
C ALA A 561 28.21 14.98 -21.76
N ALA A 562 27.57 15.81 -22.58
CA ALA A 562 27.68 17.26 -22.50
C ALA A 562 27.06 17.82 -21.21
N ALA A 563 25.82 17.40 -20.87
CA ALA A 563 25.15 17.84 -19.65
C ALA A 563 25.92 17.40 -18.39
N THR A 564 26.40 16.16 -18.34
CA THR A 564 27.21 15.62 -17.25
C THR A 564 28.53 16.39 -17.11
N TYR A 565 29.21 16.70 -18.21
CA TYR A 565 30.43 17.52 -18.18
C TYR A 565 30.15 18.89 -17.54
N ALA A 566 29.09 19.58 -17.91
CA ALA A 566 28.72 20.86 -17.30
C ALA A 566 28.42 20.69 -15.79
N MET A 567 27.75 19.59 -15.40
CA MET A 567 27.43 19.28 -14.00
C MET A 567 28.64 18.84 -13.18
N THR A 568 29.70 18.25 -13.78
CA THR A 568 30.96 18.01 -13.06
C THR A 568 31.59 19.32 -12.61
N GLN A 569 31.41 20.40 -13.38
CA GLN A 569 31.97 21.72 -13.04
C GLN A 569 31.28 22.37 -11.83
N VAL A 570 30.11 21.90 -11.44
CA VAL A 570 29.46 22.30 -10.16
C VAL A 570 30.29 21.84 -8.96
N VAL A 571 31.08 20.77 -9.11
CA VAL A 571 32.01 20.26 -8.10
C VAL A 571 33.41 20.76 -8.37
N GLU A 572 33.94 20.67 -9.59
CA GLU A 572 35.34 20.85 -9.93
C GLU A 572 35.79 22.31 -10.10
N ALA A 573 34.92 23.22 -10.54
CA ALA A 573 35.31 24.61 -10.77
C ALA A 573 35.73 25.32 -9.48
N LYS A 574 36.61 26.30 -9.62
CA LYS A 574 37.05 27.11 -8.45
C LYS A 574 35.88 27.93 -7.91
N GLY A 575 35.59 27.74 -6.62
CA GLY A 575 34.47 28.41 -5.93
C GLY A 575 33.08 27.88 -6.32
N ALA A 576 33.02 26.72 -6.93
CA ALA A 576 31.76 26.04 -7.25
C ALA A 576 30.98 25.65 -5.99
N SER A 577 29.67 25.67 -6.09
CA SER A 577 28.73 25.43 -4.97
C SER A 577 28.73 24.00 -4.42
N GLY A 578 29.17 23.01 -5.21
CA GLY A 578 29.33 21.62 -4.83
C GLY A 578 30.73 21.20 -4.44
N ALA A 579 31.66 22.15 -4.27
CA ALA A 579 33.07 21.88 -4.01
C ALA A 579 33.40 20.92 -2.85
N PRO A 580 32.64 20.82 -1.75
CA PRO A 580 32.86 19.78 -0.71
C PRO A 580 32.91 18.36 -1.27
N ALA A 581 32.13 18.03 -2.30
CA ALA A 581 32.09 16.69 -2.92
C ALA A 581 33.41 16.25 -3.57
N LYS A 582 34.37 17.16 -3.78
CA LYS A 582 35.77 16.83 -4.19
C LYS A 582 36.48 15.89 -3.22
N ALA A 583 36.05 15.85 -1.97
CA ALA A 583 36.62 14.97 -0.96
C ALA A 583 36.57 13.50 -1.38
N LEU A 584 35.61 13.10 -2.24
CA LEU A 584 35.51 11.75 -2.76
C LEU A 584 36.66 11.32 -3.67
N LYS A 585 37.45 12.28 -4.23
CA LYS A 585 38.60 12.01 -5.12
C LYS A 585 38.29 11.11 -6.30
N ARG A 586 37.08 11.24 -6.86
CA ARG A 586 36.56 10.53 -8.05
C ARG A 586 35.64 11.46 -8.82
N PRO A 587 35.29 11.11 -10.08
CA PRO A 587 34.34 11.89 -10.85
C PRO A 587 32.98 11.99 -10.15
N VAL A 588 32.51 13.21 -9.95
CA VAL A 588 31.19 13.55 -9.40
C VAL A 588 30.57 14.62 -10.28
N ALA A 589 29.33 14.40 -10.66
CA ALA A 589 28.49 15.40 -11.29
C ALA A 589 27.30 15.74 -10.38
N GLY A 590 26.76 16.93 -10.46
CA GLY A 590 25.62 17.28 -9.63
C GLY A 590 25.15 18.72 -9.78
N LYS A 591 24.17 19.08 -8.96
CA LYS A 591 23.60 20.42 -8.92
C LYS A 591 23.14 20.79 -7.52
N THR A 592 23.48 21.99 -7.09
CA THR A 592 22.90 22.60 -5.89
C THR A 592 21.58 23.29 -6.22
N GLY A 593 20.62 23.17 -5.32
CA GLY A 593 19.32 23.85 -5.38
C GLY A 593 19.03 24.63 -4.11
N THR A 594 18.38 25.76 -4.28
CA THR A 594 17.86 26.57 -3.19
C THR A 594 16.61 27.25 -3.72
N SER A 595 15.50 27.13 -3.00
CA SER A 595 14.25 27.81 -3.37
C SER A 595 14.25 29.26 -2.89
N ASN A 596 13.28 30.03 -3.37
CA ASN A 596 13.04 31.37 -2.87
C ASN A 596 12.83 31.35 -1.36
N ASP A 597 13.34 32.35 -0.67
CA ASP A 597 13.29 32.49 0.80
C ASP A 597 13.92 31.34 1.56
N ASN A 598 14.78 30.53 0.92
CA ASN A 598 15.48 29.37 1.51
C ASN A 598 14.53 28.38 2.21
N LYS A 599 13.36 28.09 1.63
CA LYS A 599 12.38 27.13 2.16
C LYS A 599 12.77 25.68 1.90
N SER A 600 13.60 25.47 0.88
CA SER A 600 14.26 24.19 0.58
C SER A 600 15.69 24.39 0.11
N ALA A 601 16.54 23.42 0.41
CA ALA A 601 17.95 23.37 0.03
C ALA A 601 18.32 21.96 -0.40
N TRP A 602 18.98 21.81 -1.55
CA TRP A 602 19.25 20.54 -2.21
C TRP A 602 20.67 20.41 -2.69
N PHE A 603 21.22 19.18 -2.57
CA PHE A 603 22.33 18.74 -3.40
C PHE A 603 21.95 17.43 -4.08
N THR A 604 21.91 17.46 -5.40
CA THR A 604 21.63 16.30 -6.25
C THR A 604 22.93 15.91 -6.94
N GLY A 605 23.61 14.90 -6.41
CA GLY A 605 24.89 14.45 -6.93
C GLY A 605 24.85 13.02 -7.43
N TYR A 606 25.72 12.69 -8.39
CA TYR A 606 25.84 11.32 -8.87
C TYR A 606 27.27 10.98 -9.26
N ILE A 607 27.59 9.71 -9.11
CA ILE A 607 28.70 9.00 -9.75
C ILE A 607 28.12 8.11 -10.86
N PRO A 608 28.89 7.54 -11.78
CA PRO A 608 28.33 6.74 -12.86
C PRO A 608 27.38 5.62 -12.42
N GLN A 609 27.62 4.99 -11.26
CA GLN A 609 26.86 3.87 -10.74
C GLN A 609 25.63 4.26 -9.92
N LEU A 610 25.59 5.45 -9.35
CA LEU A 610 24.63 5.82 -8.30
C LEU A 610 24.27 7.29 -8.34
N ALA A 611 23.00 7.60 -8.36
CA ALA A 611 22.50 8.94 -8.08
C ALA A 611 22.03 9.06 -6.63
N THR A 612 22.46 10.12 -5.95
CA THR A 612 22.06 10.39 -4.55
C THR A 612 21.60 11.83 -4.42
N ILE A 613 20.49 12.04 -3.77
CA ILE A 613 20.03 13.38 -3.38
C ILE A 613 20.08 13.53 -1.86
N VAL A 614 20.39 14.73 -1.41
CA VAL A 614 20.14 15.21 -0.05
C VAL A 614 19.30 16.47 -0.14
N GLY A 615 18.11 16.41 0.47
CA GLY A 615 17.16 17.51 0.54
C GLY A 615 16.90 17.94 1.97
N LEU A 616 16.82 19.24 2.20
CA LEU A 616 16.32 19.85 3.42
C LEU A 616 15.16 20.76 3.05
N TYR A 617 14.03 20.63 3.72
CA TYR A 617 12.93 21.57 3.63
C TYR A 617 12.23 21.68 4.98
N GLN A 618 11.50 22.77 5.18
CA GLN A 618 10.80 23.02 6.41
C GLN A 618 9.33 23.26 6.17
N THR A 619 8.51 22.57 6.94
CA THR A 619 7.07 22.77 7.00
C THR A 619 6.65 23.18 8.41
N ASN A 620 5.75 24.14 8.51
CA ASN A 620 5.09 24.46 9.77
C ASN A 620 4.31 23.26 10.28
N PRO A 621 4.54 22.77 11.51
CA PRO A 621 3.86 21.60 12.03
C PRO A 621 2.33 21.76 12.15
N GLU A 622 1.82 22.99 12.33
CA GLU A 622 0.40 23.27 12.51
C GLU A 622 -0.33 23.55 11.19
N THR A 623 0.29 24.36 10.32
CA THR A 623 -0.33 24.83 9.08
C THR A 623 0.04 24.05 7.83
N GLN A 624 1.08 23.21 7.90
CA GLN A 624 1.70 22.48 6.79
C GLN A 624 2.26 23.39 5.67
N ALA A 625 2.37 24.68 5.91
CA ALA A 625 2.94 25.62 4.97
C ALA A 625 4.49 25.49 4.95
N GLN A 626 5.09 25.62 3.77
CA GLN A 626 6.55 25.68 3.66
C GLN A 626 7.08 26.98 4.26
N GLU A 627 8.04 26.85 5.17
CA GLU A 627 8.68 27.95 5.88
C GLU A 627 10.16 28.06 5.55
N GLN A 628 10.74 29.22 5.82
CA GLN A 628 12.18 29.47 5.67
C GLN A 628 12.97 28.58 6.64
N ILE A 629 14.06 27.99 6.14
CA ILE A 629 15.03 27.31 6.98
C ILE A 629 15.92 28.38 7.64
N GLU A 630 15.78 28.55 8.93
CA GLU A 630 16.61 29.48 9.67
C GLU A 630 18.05 28.94 9.77
N PRO A 631 19.06 29.83 9.70
CA PRO A 631 20.47 29.46 9.84
C PRO A 631 20.78 28.73 11.15
N PHE A 632 21.44 27.56 11.08
CA PHE A 632 21.75 26.73 12.26
C PHE A 632 23.10 26.01 12.14
N GLY A 633 23.61 25.53 13.26
CA GLY A 633 24.85 24.77 13.36
C GLY A 633 26.06 25.59 12.87
N GLU A 634 26.95 25.03 12.08
CA GLU A 634 28.13 25.71 11.54
C GLU A 634 27.77 26.87 10.61
N TYR A 635 26.56 26.83 10.03
CA TYR A 635 26.05 27.85 9.12
C TYR A 635 25.14 28.89 9.79
N TYR A 636 25.18 29.04 11.12
CA TYR A 636 24.32 29.98 11.88
C TYR A 636 24.42 31.45 11.46
N ARG A 637 25.43 31.83 10.67
CA ARG A 637 25.61 33.18 10.11
C ARG A 637 25.41 33.26 8.60
N LYS A 638 24.96 32.18 7.98
CA LYS A 638 24.75 32.08 6.52
C LYS A 638 23.41 31.49 6.23
N SER A 639 22.77 31.88 5.15
CA SER A 639 21.57 31.22 4.67
C SER A 639 21.84 29.74 4.39
N ILE A 640 20.90 28.90 4.76
CA ILE A 640 20.96 27.47 4.43
C ILE A 640 20.61 27.30 2.95
N THR A 641 21.55 26.77 2.18
CA THR A 641 21.50 26.58 0.74
C THR A 641 21.97 25.18 0.37
N GLY A 642 21.81 24.78 -0.89
CA GLY A 642 22.37 23.52 -1.36
C GLY A 642 23.88 23.37 -1.22
N GLY A 643 24.60 24.48 -1.17
CA GLY A 643 26.06 24.52 -0.93
C GLY A 643 26.48 24.51 0.53
N THR A 644 25.57 24.20 1.46
CA THR A 644 25.81 24.10 2.91
C THR A 644 25.49 22.64 3.36
N TRP A 645 24.66 22.46 4.39
CA TRP A 645 24.32 21.11 4.93
C TRP A 645 24.01 20.04 3.88
N PRO A 646 23.27 20.32 2.78
CA PRO A 646 22.97 19.28 1.82
C PRO A 646 24.21 18.68 1.14
N VAL A 647 25.17 19.50 0.71
CA VAL A 647 26.39 18.99 0.06
C VAL A 647 27.34 18.34 1.07
N ASP A 648 27.40 18.87 2.32
CA ASP A 648 28.23 18.27 3.35
C ASP A 648 27.73 16.89 3.76
N ALA A 649 26.42 16.77 4.01
CA ALA A 649 25.78 15.50 4.31
C ALA A 649 25.90 14.51 3.14
N TRP A 650 25.69 14.98 1.89
CA TRP A 650 25.91 14.17 0.70
C TRP A 650 27.32 13.62 0.63
N THR A 651 28.31 14.48 0.87
CA THR A 651 29.74 14.12 0.82
C THR A 651 30.05 13.07 1.87
N GLN A 652 29.64 13.27 3.11
CA GLN A 652 29.85 12.31 4.20
C GLN A 652 29.18 10.96 3.94
N TYR A 653 27.94 10.97 3.48
CA TYR A 653 27.23 9.74 3.11
C TYR A 653 27.98 9.00 2.00
N MET A 654 28.32 9.70 0.93
CA MET A 654 29.01 9.10 -0.20
C MET A 654 30.43 8.62 0.11
N GLU A 655 31.17 9.26 1.04
CA GLU A 655 32.46 8.74 1.53
C GLU A 655 32.29 7.35 2.15
N GLY A 656 31.21 7.12 2.91
CA GLY A 656 30.86 5.79 3.41
C GLY A 656 30.48 4.81 2.30
N VAL A 657 29.65 5.27 1.35
CA VAL A 657 29.15 4.43 0.24
C VAL A 657 30.29 3.95 -0.67
N ILE A 658 31.20 4.84 -1.05
CA ILE A 658 32.33 4.47 -1.94
C ILE A 658 33.38 3.57 -1.27
N ALA A 659 33.33 3.42 0.05
CA ALA A 659 34.15 2.46 0.77
C ALA A 659 33.55 1.02 0.72
N LEU A 660 32.29 0.88 0.31
CA LEU A 660 31.65 -0.42 0.16
C LEU A 660 32.20 -1.13 -1.11
N PRO A 661 32.41 -2.45 -1.07
CA PRO A 661 33.05 -3.21 -2.18
C PRO A 661 32.41 -2.96 -3.55
N GLN A 662 31.09 -2.87 -3.63
CA GLN A 662 30.36 -2.69 -4.90
C GLN A 662 30.56 -1.31 -5.54
N TYR A 663 30.99 -0.29 -4.78
CA TYR A 663 31.24 1.06 -5.27
C TYR A 663 32.71 1.48 -5.17
N ALA A 664 33.61 0.59 -4.73
CA ALA A 664 35.03 0.89 -4.54
C ALA A 664 35.75 1.18 -5.86
N GLU A 665 35.33 0.52 -6.95
CA GLU A 665 35.87 0.76 -8.29
C GLU A 665 35.49 2.15 -8.79
N VAL A 666 36.49 2.93 -9.22
CA VAL A 666 36.25 4.24 -9.80
C VAL A 666 35.86 4.09 -11.26
N GLN A 667 34.66 4.55 -11.60
CA GLN A 667 34.22 4.64 -12.99
C GLN A 667 34.27 6.08 -13.47
N GLU A 668 34.56 6.23 -14.75
CA GLU A 668 34.65 7.55 -15.42
C GLU A 668 33.33 7.85 -16.15
N PHE A 669 32.94 9.11 -16.20
CA PHE A 669 31.87 9.55 -17.05
C PHE A 669 32.30 9.52 -18.53
N PRO A 670 31.36 9.31 -19.49
CA PRO A 670 31.66 9.49 -20.90
C PRO A 670 32.27 10.85 -21.22
N GLN A 671 33.27 10.83 -22.07
CA GLN A 671 34.03 12.02 -22.42
C GLN A 671 33.19 12.95 -23.32
N TYR A 672 32.98 14.18 -22.90
CA TYR A 672 32.42 15.21 -23.77
C TYR A 672 33.52 15.75 -24.68
N THR A 673 33.28 15.75 -25.99
CA THR A 673 34.17 16.39 -26.96
C THR A 673 33.50 17.68 -27.43
N PRO A 674 34.04 18.87 -27.06
CA PRO A 674 33.51 20.14 -27.50
C PRO A 674 33.45 20.20 -29.04
N LYS A 675 32.29 20.50 -29.62
CA LYS A 675 32.17 20.80 -31.01
C LYS A 675 32.99 22.07 -31.29
N LYS A 676 33.89 22.05 -32.28
CA LYS A 676 34.60 23.24 -32.65
C LYS A 676 33.60 24.31 -33.06
N PRO A 677 33.66 25.55 -32.54
CA PRO A 677 32.77 26.60 -32.99
C PRO A 677 32.85 26.70 -34.50
N VAL A 678 31.71 26.53 -35.18
CA VAL A 678 31.61 26.92 -36.61
C VAL A 678 31.92 28.40 -36.61
N PRO A 679 32.90 28.86 -37.40
CA PRO A 679 33.18 30.29 -37.47
C PRO A 679 31.91 31.00 -37.92
N THR A 680 31.35 31.85 -37.09
CA THR A 680 30.27 32.75 -37.52
C THR A 680 30.88 33.58 -38.69
N GLU A 681 30.41 33.30 -39.91
CA GLU A 681 30.76 34.17 -41.01
C GLU A 681 30.30 35.56 -40.64
N THR A 682 31.24 36.43 -40.35
CA THR A 682 31.00 37.86 -40.21
C THR A 682 30.36 38.31 -41.53
N PRO A 683 29.19 38.98 -41.53
CA PRO A 683 28.64 39.52 -42.77
C PRO A 683 29.69 40.41 -43.42
N SER A 684 30.25 39.95 -44.56
CA SER A 684 31.16 40.73 -45.38
C SER A 684 30.35 41.90 -45.90
N GLU A 685 30.86 43.12 -45.62
CA GLU A 685 30.30 44.33 -46.22
C GLU A 685 30.29 44.16 -47.73
N VAL A 686 29.08 44.15 -48.29
CA VAL A 686 28.85 44.15 -49.77
C VAL A 686 29.20 45.53 -50.26
N PRO A 687 30.15 45.68 -51.20
CA PRO A 687 30.35 46.96 -51.88
C PRO A 687 29.14 47.24 -52.74
N THR A 688 28.61 48.46 -52.57
CA THR A 688 27.48 48.97 -53.40
C THR A 688 28.04 49.32 -54.83
N GLU A 689 27.86 48.41 -55.82
CA GLU A 689 27.87 48.78 -57.21
C GLU A 689 26.51 48.42 -57.83
N ILE A 690 25.84 49.43 -58.34
CA ILE A 690 24.60 49.32 -59.06
C ILE A 690 24.95 49.00 -60.53
N PRO A 691 24.50 47.84 -61.09
CA PRO A 691 24.48 47.66 -62.54
C PRO A 691 23.10 47.98 -63.13
N PRO A 692 23.00 48.30 -64.42
CA PRO A 692 21.86 48.96 -65.01
C PRO A 692 20.66 48.01 -65.30
N VAL A 693 19.53 48.64 -65.30
CA VAL A 693 18.20 48.08 -65.59
C VAL A 693 18.18 47.51 -67.04
N ASP A 694 17.82 46.24 -67.17
CA ASP A 694 17.22 45.73 -68.44
C ASP A 694 16.15 44.69 -68.15
N GLU A 695 15.01 44.98 -68.66
CA GLU A 695 13.89 44.18 -69.15
C GLU A 695 13.12 43.17 -68.23
N PRO A 696 11.79 43.12 -68.35
CA PRO A 696 10.91 42.48 -67.38
C PRO A 696 10.82 40.97 -67.56
N GLU A 697 11.10 40.22 -66.53
CA GLU A 697 10.73 38.79 -66.44
C GLU A 697 9.22 38.66 -66.21
N GLN A 698 8.64 37.68 -66.91
CA GLN A 698 7.23 37.33 -66.87
C GLN A 698 6.77 36.99 -65.43
N PRO A 699 5.50 37.26 -65.11
CA PRO A 699 4.95 36.95 -63.80
C PRO A 699 4.92 35.44 -63.59
N GLU A 700 5.55 34.99 -62.50
CA GLU A 700 5.35 33.66 -61.98
C GLU A 700 3.84 33.42 -61.77
N GLN A 701 3.34 32.32 -62.31
CA GLN A 701 1.98 31.88 -62.10
C GLN A 701 1.71 31.75 -60.58
N PRO A 702 0.54 32.20 -60.12
CA PRO A 702 0.18 32.05 -58.68
C PRO A 702 0.15 30.55 -58.32
N GLU A 703 0.95 30.15 -57.34
CA GLU A 703 0.86 28.81 -56.74
C GLU A 703 -0.58 28.55 -56.34
N THR A 704 -1.15 27.50 -56.91
CA THR A 704 -2.54 27.10 -56.65
C THR A 704 -2.67 26.67 -55.19
N GLN A 705 -3.15 27.59 -54.35
CA GLN A 705 -3.50 27.29 -52.99
C GLN A 705 -4.74 26.38 -52.99
N THR A 706 -4.67 25.28 -52.24
CA THR A 706 -5.76 24.32 -52.05
C THR A 706 -6.40 24.51 -50.68
N ALA A 707 -7.72 24.52 -50.61
CA ALA A 707 -8.42 24.64 -49.33
C ALA A 707 -8.27 23.37 -48.50
N ILE A 708 -7.94 23.52 -47.20
CA ILE A 708 -7.89 22.40 -46.25
C ILE A 708 -9.32 21.87 -46.04
N PRO A 709 -9.58 20.54 -46.21
CA PRO A 709 -10.90 19.97 -46.10
C PRO A 709 -11.56 20.22 -44.74
N THR A 710 -12.87 20.54 -44.74
CA THR A 710 -13.66 20.77 -43.54
C THR A 710 -14.38 19.52 -43.05
N ASP A 711 -14.43 18.46 -43.84
CA ASP A 711 -15.19 17.22 -43.59
C ASP A 711 -14.34 16.08 -42.98
N LEU A 712 -13.19 16.40 -42.39
CA LEU A 712 -12.28 15.44 -41.78
C LEU A 712 -12.61 15.15 -40.32
N VAL A 713 -13.38 16.03 -39.65
CA VAL A 713 -13.84 15.79 -38.28
C VAL A 713 -14.78 14.60 -38.26
N GLY A 714 -14.56 13.67 -37.33
CA GLY A 714 -15.29 12.40 -37.19
C GLY A 714 -14.76 11.26 -38.09
N ARG A 715 -13.76 11.50 -38.96
CA ARG A 715 -13.10 10.43 -39.72
C ARG A 715 -11.98 9.79 -38.93
N SER A 716 -11.51 8.61 -39.39
CA SER A 716 -10.37 7.96 -38.76
C SER A 716 -9.06 8.74 -39.00
N LYS A 717 -8.09 8.60 -38.07
CA LYS A 717 -6.73 9.14 -38.19
C LYS A 717 -6.06 8.78 -39.55
N ALA A 718 -6.29 7.56 -40.04
CA ALA A 718 -5.75 7.08 -41.31
C ALA A 718 -6.41 7.77 -42.53
N ASP A 719 -7.75 7.91 -42.51
CA ASP A 719 -8.49 8.55 -43.61
C ASP A 719 -8.20 10.04 -43.71
N ALA A 720 -8.07 10.72 -42.55
CA ALA A 720 -7.70 12.13 -42.51
C ALA A 720 -6.29 12.38 -43.05
N ARG A 721 -5.34 11.49 -42.71
CA ARG A 721 -3.98 11.52 -43.29
C ARG A 721 -4.01 11.38 -44.80
N ALA A 722 -4.64 10.32 -45.30
CA ALA A 722 -4.72 10.06 -46.74
C ALA A 722 -5.36 11.22 -47.53
N ALA A 723 -6.42 11.83 -46.98
CA ALA A 723 -7.11 12.94 -47.58
C ALA A 723 -6.25 14.22 -47.67
N LEU A 724 -5.49 14.54 -46.65
CA LEU A 724 -4.60 15.71 -46.59
C LEU A 724 -3.35 15.50 -47.46
N GLU A 725 -2.73 14.32 -47.41
CA GLU A 725 -1.56 13.97 -48.22
C GLU A 725 -1.90 13.93 -49.72
N ALA A 726 -3.11 13.48 -50.10
CA ALA A 726 -3.58 13.50 -51.49
C ALA A 726 -3.74 14.94 -52.08
N LEU A 727 -3.89 15.93 -51.19
CA LEU A 727 -3.94 17.36 -51.57
C LEU A 727 -2.56 18.03 -51.44
N GLY A 728 -1.49 17.27 -51.18
CA GLY A 728 -0.12 17.76 -51.07
C GLY A 728 0.24 18.39 -49.74
N PHE A 729 -0.58 18.23 -48.70
CA PHE A 729 -0.30 18.72 -47.37
C PHE A 729 0.52 17.72 -46.55
N ARG A 730 1.29 18.19 -45.57
CA ARG A 730 1.89 17.37 -44.48
C ARG A 730 0.92 17.36 -43.30
N VAL A 731 0.89 16.28 -42.54
CA VAL A 731 -0.04 16.13 -41.40
C VAL A 731 0.74 15.95 -40.08
N ALA A 732 0.46 16.81 -39.12
CA ALA A 732 0.92 16.65 -37.75
C ALA A 732 -0.26 16.26 -36.85
N PHE A 733 -0.17 15.06 -36.22
CA PHE A 733 -1.19 14.61 -35.29
C PHE A 733 -0.84 14.97 -33.86
N THR A 734 -1.83 15.52 -33.15
CA THR A 734 -1.82 15.60 -31.67
C THR A 734 -2.99 14.80 -31.13
N GLU A 735 -2.86 14.28 -29.91
CA GLU A 735 -3.87 13.42 -29.30
C GLU A 735 -4.46 14.06 -28.05
N GLU A 736 -5.80 13.99 -27.90
CA GLU A 736 -6.56 14.61 -26.82
C GLU A 736 -7.63 13.62 -26.32
N TYR A 737 -7.87 13.53 -25.01
CA TYR A 737 -8.96 12.72 -24.49
C TYR A 737 -10.32 13.33 -24.82
N SER A 738 -11.30 12.49 -25.14
CA SER A 738 -12.68 12.91 -25.44
C SER A 738 -13.67 11.88 -24.94
N ALA A 739 -14.68 12.34 -24.18
CA ALA A 739 -15.75 11.49 -23.67
C ALA A 739 -16.69 11.00 -24.81
N ASP A 740 -16.83 11.79 -25.87
CA ASP A 740 -17.85 11.61 -26.92
C ASP A 740 -17.27 11.05 -28.22
N VAL A 741 -15.94 11.06 -28.40
CA VAL A 741 -15.28 10.66 -29.64
C VAL A 741 -14.42 9.41 -29.40
N ALA A 742 -14.64 8.37 -30.21
CA ALA A 742 -13.90 7.13 -30.09
C ALA A 742 -12.39 7.32 -30.34
N LYS A 743 -11.55 6.45 -29.77
CA LYS A 743 -10.10 6.48 -29.99
C LYS A 743 -9.75 6.45 -31.48
N ASP A 744 -8.71 7.21 -31.86
CA ASP A 744 -8.19 7.34 -33.21
C ASP A 744 -9.17 8.00 -34.23
N VAL A 745 -10.17 8.75 -33.76
CA VAL A 745 -11.09 9.55 -34.58
C VAL A 745 -10.74 11.04 -34.45
N VAL A 746 -10.80 11.78 -35.56
CA VAL A 746 -10.46 13.22 -35.61
C VAL A 746 -11.46 14.05 -34.81
N ILE A 747 -10.97 14.83 -33.85
CA ILE A 747 -11.74 15.79 -33.06
C ILE A 747 -11.80 17.15 -33.77
N ARG A 748 -10.68 17.65 -34.27
CA ARG A 748 -10.58 18.94 -34.95
C ARG A 748 -9.39 18.98 -35.91
N VAL A 749 -9.49 19.86 -36.91
CA VAL A 749 -8.46 20.12 -37.93
C VAL A 749 -8.09 21.59 -37.90
N GLY A 750 -6.79 21.89 -37.81
CA GLY A 750 -6.29 23.24 -37.81
C GLY A 750 -6.50 23.92 -39.19
N SER A 751 -6.94 25.17 -39.16
CA SER A 751 -7.17 25.97 -40.36
C SER A 751 -8.10 25.33 -41.41
N ALA A 752 -9.03 24.46 -41.01
CA ALA A 752 -10.02 23.85 -41.89
C ALA A 752 -10.78 24.92 -42.68
N GLY A 753 -10.93 24.72 -44.02
CA GLY A 753 -11.57 25.66 -44.94
C GLY A 753 -10.69 26.81 -45.41
N GLN A 754 -9.48 26.98 -44.89
CA GLN A 754 -8.53 28.01 -45.33
C GLN A 754 -7.68 27.50 -46.49
N PRO A 755 -7.37 28.35 -47.47
CA PRO A 755 -6.45 28.01 -48.54
C PRO A 755 -5.01 27.96 -48.02
N ALA A 756 -4.25 26.91 -48.42
CA ALA A 756 -2.85 26.73 -48.04
C ALA A 756 -2.03 26.22 -49.24
N ALA A 757 -0.75 26.54 -49.27
CA ALA A 757 0.17 26.09 -50.30
C ALA A 757 0.49 24.58 -50.16
N PRO A 758 0.79 23.87 -51.26
CA PRO A 758 1.29 22.50 -51.19
C PRO A 758 2.54 22.40 -50.27
N GLY A 759 2.61 21.37 -49.46
CA GLY A 759 3.70 21.18 -48.44
C GLY A 759 3.43 21.82 -47.09
N THR A 760 2.34 22.59 -46.92
CA THR A 760 1.92 23.14 -45.60
C THR A 760 1.60 22.01 -44.66
N THR A 761 2.05 22.12 -43.40
CA THR A 761 1.74 21.15 -42.32
C THR A 761 0.39 21.53 -41.67
N VAL A 762 -0.58 20.61 -41.76
CA VAL A 762 -1.90 20.75 -41.15
C VAL A 762 -1.93 20.01 -39.81
N ALA A 763 -2.23 20.73 -38.74
CA ALA A 763 -2.39 20.12 -37.40
C ALA A 763 -3.76 19.43 -37.31
N VAL A 764 -3.78 18.15 -36.91
CA VAL A 764 -4.99 17.35 -36.74
C VAL A 764 -5.01 16.76 -35.32
N VAL A 765 -6.08 17.06 -34.58
CA VAL A 765 -6.27 16.52 -33.23
C VAL A 765 -7.15 15.28 -33.31
N VAL A 766 -6.69 14.18 -32.76
CA VAL A 766 -7.43 12.90 -32.71
C VAL A 766 -7.70 12.47 -31.26
N SER A 767 -8.78 11.72 -31.08
CA SER A 767 -9.20 11.25 -29.77
C SER A 767 -8.32 10.11 -29.23
N LYS A 768 -7.93 10.17 -27.97
CA LYS A 768 -7.40 9.05 -27.17
C LYS A 768 -8.51 8.10 -26.66
N GLY A 769 -9.78 8.44 -26.88
CA GLY A 769 -10.93 7.85 -26.22
C GLY A 769 -11.27 8.54 -24.90
N GLN A 770 -12.00 7.89 -24.02
CA GLN A 770 -12.33 8.43 -22.69
C GLN A 770 -11.05 8.53 -21.85
N ASP A 771 -10.93 9.62 -21.10
CA ASP A 771 -9.85 9.79 -20.14
C ASP A 771 -9.99 8.73 -19.04
N PRO A 772 -9.01 7.83 -18.83
CA PRO A 772 -9.07 6.82 -17.78
C PRO A 772 -9.10 7.43 -16.37
N ASN A 773 -8.67 8.69 -16.21
CA ASN A 773 -8.72 9.42 -14.95
C ASN A 773 -10.03 10.23 -14.77
N ASN A 774 -10.87 10.30 -15.79
CA ASN A 774 -12.16 10.99 -15.78
C ASN A 774 -13.32 10.02 -16.08
N LEU A 775 -13.26 8.82 -15.49
CA LEU A 775 -14.41 7.92 -15.40
C LEU A 775 -15.49 8.60 -14.55
N PRO A 776 -16.80 8.35 -14.83
CA PRO A 776 -17.89 8.93 -14.05
C PRO A 776 -17.63 8.61 -12.59
N THR A 777 -17.60 9.64 -11.76
CA THR A 777 -17.29 9.61 -10.33
C THR A 777 -18.01 8.44 -9.68
N ASN A 778 -17.27 7.39 -9.30
CA ASN A 778 -17.77 6.40 -8.35
C ASN A 778 -17.95 7.14 -7.03
N GLU A 779 -19.16 7.64 -6.79
CA GLU A 779 -19.51 8.23 -5.51
C GLU A 779 -19.32 7.17 -4.43
N VAL A 780 -18.58 7.51 -3.39
CA VAL A 780 -18.37 6.67 -2.21
C VAL A 780 -19.42 7.03 -1.18
N VAL A 781 -20.02 6.03 -0.55
CA VAL A 781 -21.00 6.24 0.52
C VAL A 781 -20.25 6.45 1.84
N VAL A 782 -20.58 7.52 2.57
CA VAL A 782 -20.04 7.79 3.91
C VAL A 782 -20.48 6.67 4.86
N PRO A 783 -19.54 5.91 5.46
CA PRO A 783 -19.88 4.80 6.35
C PRO A 783 -20.54 5.24 7.67
N GLU A 784 -21.37 4.37 8.24
CA GLU A 784 -21.93 4.55 9.59
C GLU A 784 -20.87 4.14 10.64
N VAL A 785 -20.41 5.11 11.42
CA VAL A 785 -19.41 4.91 12.48
C VAL A 785 -19.81 5.53 13.83
N THR A 786 -21.07 5.95 13.98
CA THR A 786 -21.58 6.50 15.23
C THR A 786 -21.48 5.48 16.37
N GLY A 787 -21.02 5.91 17.55
CA GLY A 787 -20.82 5.05 18.71
C GLY A 787 -19.52 4.25 18.71
N GLN A 788 -18.75 4.24 17.62
CA GLN A 788 -17.43 3.58 17.57
C GLN A 788 -16.36 4.43 18.26
N ALA A 789 -15.28 3.80 18.72
CA ALA A 789 -14.10 4.51 19.18
C ALA A 789 -13.44 5.29 18.01
N GLN A 790 -12.90 6.47 18.27
CA GLN A 790 -12.32 7.38 17.28
C GLN A 790 -11.40 6.65 16.29
N GLY A 791 -10.38 5.91 16.76
CA GLY A 791 -9.43 5.25 15.87
C GLY A 791 -10.04 4.14 14.99
N ALA A 792 -11.09 3.45 15.48
CA ALA A 792 -11.83 2.49 14.68
C ALA A 792 -12.65 3.18 13.58
N ALA A 793 -13.30 4.29 13.91
CA ALA A 793 -14.06 5.11 12.97
C ALA A 793 -13.15 5.70 11.87
N GLU A 794 -11.98 6.23 12.23
CA GLU A 794 -10.99 6.74 11.27
C GLU A 794 -10.53 5.65 10.30
N ALA A 795 -10.30 4.42 10.78
CA ALA A 795 -9.94 3.30 9.93
C ALA A 795 -11.06 2.92 8.94
N VAL A 796 -12.33 2.97 9.38
CA VAL A 796 -13.50 2.70 8.50
C VAL A 796 -13.66 3.77 7.43
N ILE A 797 -13.52 5.07 7.78
CA ILE A 797 -13.58 6.18 6.83
C ILE A 797 -12.46 6.07 5.78
N ARG A 798 -11.24 5.73 6.20
CA ARG A 798 -10.10 5.55 5.29
C ARG A 798 -10.29 4.36 4.35
N ARG A 799 -10.83 3.23 4.83
CA ARG A 799 -11.17 2.06 3.99
C ARG A 799 -12.23 2.38 2.93
N ALA A 800 -13.09 3.35 3.20
CA ALA A 800 -14.05 3.85 2.23
C ALA A 800 -13.45 4.86 1.24
N ASN A 801 -12.11 4.98 1.17
CA ASN A 801 -11.40 5.96 0.34
C ASN A 801 -11.84 7.42 0.61
N LEU A 802 -12.00 7.75 1.91
CA LEU A 802 -12.35 9.08 2.41
C LEU A 802 -11.31 9.54 3.43
N VAL A 803 -11.17 10.85 3.61
CA VAL A 803 -10.25 11.45 4.57
C VAL A 803 -11.03 11.81 5.84
N SER A 804 -10.51 11.43 7.03
CA SER A 804 -11.14 11.78 8.30
C SER A 804 -10.50 13.02 8.94
N THR A 805 -11.32 13.89 9.51
CA THR A 805 -10.91 14.94 10.45
C THR A 805 -11.69 14.78 11.74
N VAL A 806 -11.14 15.27 12.87
CA VAL A 806 -11.77 15.11 14.19
C VAL A 806 -12.16 16.46 14.76
N ARG A 807 -13.39 16.55 15.25
CA ARG A 807 -13.89 17.67 16.05
C ARG A 807 -14.49 17.15 17.35
N GLU A 808 -14.06 17.66 18.48
CA GLU A 808 -14.55 17.23 19.78
C GLU A 808 -15.75 18.06 20.27
N GLU A 809 -16.76 17.38 20.85
CA GLU A 809 -17.98 18.00 21.38
C GLU A 809 -18.40 17.34 22.71
N GLU A 810 -18.99 18.08 23.66
CA GLU A 810 -19.54 17.49 24.90
C GLU A 810 -20.75 16.61 24.57
N SER A 811 -20.82 15.41 25.15
CA SER A 811 -21.91 14.47 24.90
C SER A 811 -22.07 13.50 26.06
N GLN A 812 -23.24 12.88 26.20
CA GLN A 812 -23.51 11.81 27.16
C GLN A 812 -22.77 10.50 26.84
N LEU A 813 -22.19 10.39 25.62
CA LEU A 813 -21.37 9.23 25.25
C LEU A 813 -20.02 9.25 25.99
N PRO A 814 -19.40 8.10 26.22
CA PRO A 814 -18.06 8.01 26.76
C PRO A 814 -17.05 8.83 25.92
N LYS A 815 -16.05 9.41 26.60
CA LYS A 815 -14.98 10.16 25.93
C LYS A 815 -14.29 9.27 24.88
N GLY A 816 -14.07 9.86 23.69
CA GLY A 816 -13.41 9.19 22.57
C GLY A 816 -14.35 8.37 21.67
N GLN A 817 -15.67 8.39 21.88
CA GLN A 817 -16.63 7.78 20.95
C GLN A 817 -17.19 8.80 19.96
N VAL A 818 -17.44 8.36 18.73
CA VAL A 818 -18.02 9.19 17.66
C VAL A 818 -19.49 9.46 17.97
N ILE A 819 -19.86 10.75 18.01
CA ILE A 819 -21.24 11.22 18.20
C ILE A 819 -21.99 11.17 16.87
N ARG A 820 -21.35 11.65 15.80
CA ARG A 820 -21.88 11.73 14.43
C ARG A 820 -20.77 11.98 13.43
N VAL A 821 -21.09 11.84 12.15
CA VAL A 821 -20.19 12.18 11.03
C VAL A 821 -20.78 13.29 10.17
N GLU A 822 -19.93 14.12 9.59
CA GLU A 822 -20.31 15.23 8.72
C GLU A 822 -19.39 15.25 7.46
N PRO A 823 -19.92 14.99 6.24
CA PRO A 823 -21.31 14.69 5.86
C PRO A 823 -21.87 13.44 6.53
N GLY A 824 -23.21 13.39 6.73
CA GLY A 824 -23.88 12.30 7.45
C GLY A 824 -23.68 10.91 6.79
N ALA A 825 -23.71 9.86 7.60
CA ALA A 825 -23.65 8.48 7.12
C ALA A 825 -24.72 8.20 6.04
N GLY A 826 -24.36 7.41 5.05
CA GLY A 826 -25.21 7.11 3.89
C GLY A 826 -25.21 8.18 2.79
N GLN A 827 -24.62 9.36 2.99
CA GLN A 827 -24.45 10.35 1.93
C GLN A 827 -23.38 9.91 0.95
N LYS A 828 -23.59 10.22 -0.33
CA LYS A 828 -22.65 9.96 -1.40
C LYS A 828 -21.75 11.17 -1.61
N VAL A 829 -20.44 10.95 -1.61
CA VAL A 829 -19.42 11.99 -1.78
C VAL A 829 -18.34 11.50 -2.75
N PRO A 830 -17.61 12.37 -3.43
CA PRO A 830 -16.46 11.97 -4.25
C PRO A 830 -15.41 11.22 -3.42
N PRO A 831 -14.68 10.26 -4.00
CA PRO A 831 -13.50 9.64 -3.36
C PRO A 831 -12.50 10.71 -2.89
N GLY A 832 -11.89 10.51 -1.74
CA GLY A 832 -10.98 11.49 -1.12
C GLY A 832 -11.66 12.66 -0.41
N SER A 833 -13.00 12.73 -0.36
CA SER A 833 -13.71 13.78 0.39
C SER A 833 -13.44 13.68 1.89
N THR A 834 -13.34 14.84 2.54
CA THR A 834 -13.13 14.92 3.99
C THR A 834 -14.43 14.68 4.75
N VAL A 835 -14.39 13.75 5.71
CA VAL A 835 -15.47 13.43 6.65
C VAL A 835 -15.05 13.82 8.06
N THR A 836 -15.79 14.73 8.69
CA THR A 836 -15.53 15.16 10.08
C THR A 836 -16.19 14.19 11.05
N LEU A 837 -15.37 13.53 11.88
CA LEU A 837 -15.81 12.73 13.01
C LEU A 837 -16.03 13.65 14.21
N VAL A 838 -17.27 13.81 14.66
CA VAL A 838 -17.57 14.54 15.90
C VAL A 838 -17.46 13.56 17.06
N VAL A 839 -16.47 13.74 17.92
CA VAL A 839 -16.07 12.80 18.98
C VAL A 839 -16.44 13.37 20.37
N SER A 840 -16.92 12.53 21.26
CA SER A 840 -17.33 12.91 22.61
C SER A 840 -16.15 13.26 23.51
N LYS A 841 -16.22 14.42 24.18
CA LYS A 841 -15.37 14.77 25.34
C LYS A 841 -15.80 14.10 26.65
N GLY A 842 -16.93 13.44 26.65
CA GLY A 842 -17.63 12.95 27.84
C GLY A 842 -18.75 13.91 28.29
N PRO A 843 -19.52 13.51 29.34
CA PRO A 843 -20.57 14.36 29.88
C PRO A 843 -20.01 15.68 30.42
N PRO A 844 -20.74 16.81 30.25
CA PRO A 844 -20.32 18.08 30.85
C PRO A 844 -20.13 17.90 32.36
N GLN A 845 -18.99 18.35 32.89
CA GLN A 845 -18.74 18.40 34.32
C GLN A 845 -19.56 19.57 34.88
N GLY A 846 -20.66 19.25 35.60
CA GLY A 846 -21.51 20.18 36.29
C GLY A 846 -20.82 20.82 37.50
#